data_9c863674868caf32e4eba3e2eb62a645
#
_entry.id   9c863674868caf32e4eba3e2eb62a645
#
_cell.length_a   1.000
_cell.length_b   1.000
_cell.length_c   1.000
_cell.angle_alpha   90.00
_cell.angle_beta   90.00
_cell.angle_gamma   90.00
#
_symmetry.space_group_name_H-M   'P 1'
#
loop_
_entity.id
_entity.type
_entity.pdbx_description
1 polymer ?
#
loop_
_entity_poly.entity_id
_entity_poly.type
_entity_poly.pdbx_seq_one_letter_code
_entity_poly.pdbx_strand_id
1 'polypeptide(L)'
;MKVLKFGGSSVANSENIKKVLAIVAIASKEQKVAVVVSAFGKTTDNLLAAANSALVDITIAKNILETIKELHYQVIDDLISSQKEEVLEVVTSLLDRLCSIYEGIFLLQELSDKTLAKVSSFGERLSSFIIANAGKELFDAAHKDSKTLISTNNEYLNAQVNFKITNQNIISFFDKNKHQVTVLGGFISSNIKGETTTLGRGGSDFSASIYAAALNAVELQIWTDVPGMFTANPRVVKQAYPISEISYEEAMELSHFGAKVLYPPTIQPSLRKKIPIRIKNTFDPENVGTLICNNPNNSDEVKGISHIEDISLITLEGGGMIGIPGFSKRLFETLSLEKINIVFITQASSEHSICVGVYQNDALKAKELLDATFSIEIDRKKIKPVSVENDLAIIAVVGESMKNYQGLSGQMFSALGRNNVNVRAIAQGSSEKNISAVINKSNAKKALNTLHEQFFEEKTKQLNLFITGVGNVGERFLAQIQQQREFLKENLKLNIKVIGIANSRKMFFDNDGIDLENWKKSLENGEPTTLKSFHEKVTASNHINSVFVDNTANQEVSEVYESYLRESISVVTCNKIACASSFDNYKTLKQISRKYNASFLFETNVGAGLPIIDTLKNLINSGDRVHKIQAVLSGSLNFVFNNFNDKATFHDVVAAAQKEGYTEPDPKIDLSGVDVARKILILARESGYKIELEDISNNAFLPEETLNTKNNEDFYASLTRSEEYFQNIYKEANDKDCRLKYVAEFINGKANVGLQYIASDHPFYNLEGSDNIVLFFTDRYPENPLIIKGAGAGAEVTASGIFADVIRIANK
;
A
#
# COMPACT_ATOMS: atom_id res chain seq x y z
N MET A 1 4.46 42.32 8.66
CA MET A 1 5.76 41.71 8.33
C MET A 1 5.57 40.23 8.13
N LYS A 2 6.18 39.62 7.10
CA LYS A 2 6.28 38.18 6.92
C LYS A 2 7.62 37.64 7.40
N VAL A 3 7.64 36.43 7.89
CA VAL A 3 8.90 35.71 8.19
C VAL A 3 9.01 34.54 7.18
N LEU A 4 10.13 34.52 6.45
CA LEU A 4 10.43 33.45 5.49
C LEU A 4 11.62 32.64 5.98
N LYS A 5 11.46 31.33 6.14
CA LYS A 5 12.56 30.43 6.49
C LYS A 5 12.92 29.54 5.29
N PHE A 6 14.20 29.47 4.97
CA PHE A 6 14.71 28.59 3.92
C PHE A 6 15.59 27.49 4.51
N GLY A 7 15.25 26.23 4.20
CA GLY A 7 15.99 25.04 4.65
C GLY A 7 17.33 24.87 3.92
N GLY A 8 18.19 23.98 4.42
CA GLY A 8 19.51 23.72 3.82
C GLY A 8 19.45 23.27 2.35
N SER A 9 18.43 22.49 1.96
CA SER A 9 18.21 22.10 0.55
C SER A 9 17.86 23.29 -0.33
N SER A 10 17.14 24.28 0.20
CA SER A 10 16.76 25.50 -0.53
C SER A 10 17.93 26.44 -0.77
N VAL A 11 18.99 26.37 0.04
CA VAL A 11 20.20 27.21 -0.06
C VAL A 11 21.44 26.38 -0.34
N ALA A 12 21.31 25.20 -0.95
CA ALA A 12 22.43 24.26 -1.10
C ALA A 12 23.53 24.71 -2.07
N ASN A 13 23.22 25.56 -3.04
CA ASN A 13 24.15 26.06 -4.07
C ASN A 13 23.66 27.38 -4.64
N SER A 14 24.45 27.99 -5.49
CA SER A 14 24.19 29.31 -6.10
C SER A 14 22.88 29.36 -6.90
N GLU A 15 22.55 28.30 -7.65
CA GLU A 15 21.30 28.22 -8.43
C GLU A 15 20.06 28.24 -7.53
N ASN A 16 20.09 27.47 -6.44
CA ASN A 16 19.00 27.45 -5.47
C ASN A 16 18.87 28.80 -4.74
N ILE A 17 20.00 29.42 -4.39
CA ILE A 17 20.00 30.73 -3.74
C ILE A 17 19.42 31.81 -4.65
N LYS A 18 19.65 31.76 -5.99
CA LYS A 18 18.99 32.67 -6.95
C LYS A 18 17.47 32.56 -6.86
N LYS A 19 16.91 31.35 -6.73
CA LYS A 19 15.47 31.14 -6.54
C LYS A 19 15.00 31.73 -5.22
N VAL A 20 15.74 31.51 -4.13
CA VAL A 20 15.46 32.09 -2.82
C VAL A 20 15.42 33.62 -2.91
N LEU A 21 16.42 34.25 -3.51
CA LEU A 21 16.49 35.71 -3.67
C LEU A 21 15.29 36.23 -4.50
N ALA A 22 14.89 35.55 -5.56
CA ALA A 22 13.71 35.90 -6.34
C ALA A 22 12.42 35.87 -5.51
N ILE A 23 12.22 34.82 -4.70
CA ILE A 23 11.08 34.69 -3.77
C ILE A 23 11.07 35.84 -2.76
N VAL A 24 12.24 36.17 -2.15
CA VAL A 24 12.38 37.25 -1.19
C VAL A 24 12.10 38.60 -1.86
N ALA A 25 12.59 38.83 -3.09
CA ALA A 25 12.35 40.04 -3.86
C ALA A 25 10.84 40.29 -4.12
N ILE A 26 10.09 39.24 -4.43
CA ILE A 26 8.63 39.32 -4.62
C ILE A 26 7.95 39.67 -3.27
N ALA A 27 8.28 38.94 -2.20
CA ALA A 27 7.68 39.13 -0.89
C ALA A 27 7.98 40.52 -0.30
N SER A 28 9.17 41.04 -0.57
CA SER A 28 9.62 42.37 -0.07
C SER A 28 8.90 43.56 -0.71
N LYS A 29 8.31 43.40 -1.89
CA LYS A 29 7.47 44.43 -2.55
C LYS A 29 6.17 44.70 -1.79
N GLU A 30 5.64 43.68 -1.13
CA GLU A 30 4.36 43.76 -0.41
C GLU A 30 4.52 44.32 1.00
N GLN A 31 5.55 43.90 1.72
CA GLN A 31 5.77 44.24 3.11
C GLN A 31 7.19 43.94 3.57
N LYS A 32 7.57 44.44 4.78
CA LYS A 32 8.87 44.08 5.39
C LYS A 32 8.97 42.58 5.62
N VAL A 33 10.15 42.01 5.38
CA VAL A 33 10.45 40.60 5.45
C VAL A 33 11.64 40.31 6.38
N ALA A 34 11.45 39.34 7.29
CA ALA A 34 12.56 38.71 8.00
C ALA A 34 12.87 37.36 7.34
N VAL A 35 14.10 37.17 6.86
CA VAL A 35 14.54 35.97 6.19
C VAL A 35 15.45 35.15 7.10
N VAL A 36 15.03 33.95 7.45
CA VAL A 36 15.84 33.01 8.27
C VAL A 36 16.40 31.92 7.41
N VAL A 37 17.70 31.75 7.37
CA VAL A 37 18.37 30.76 6.50
C VAL A 37 19.13 29.73 7.32
N SER A 38 19.12 28.48 6.83
CA SER A 38 19.98 27.39 7.31
C SER A 38 21.37 27.47 6.65
N ALA A 39 22.31 26.67 7.11
CA ALA A 39 23.59 26.45 6.46
C ALA A 39 23.41 25.88 5.02
N PHE A 40 24.38 26.11 4.15
CA PHE A 40 24.37 25.60 2.77
C PHE A 40 24.42 24.07 2.73
N GLY A 41 23.36 23.43 2.20
CA GLY A 41 23.32 22.00 1.97
C GLY A 41 23.69 21.15 3.19
N LYS A 42 24.82 20.43 3.09
CA LYS A 42 25.37 19.57 4.15
C LYS A 42 26.46 20.22 4.99
N THR A 43 26.60 21.53 4.94
CA THR A 43 27.71 22.24 5.64
C THR A 43 27.74 21.94 7.15
N THR A 44 26.57 21.87 7.82
CA THR A 44 26.54 21.58 9.27
C THR A 44 27.06 20.18 9.58
N ASP A 45 26.71 19.17 8.76
CA ASP A 45 27.22 17.82 8.91
C ASP A 45 28.74 17.76 8.70
N ASN A 46 29.23 18.45 7.68
CA ASN A 46 30.66 18.56 7.38
C ASN A 46 31.44 19.27 8.50
N LEU A 47 30.88 20.34 9.08
CA LEU A 47 31.49 21.04 10.22
C LEU A 47 31.66 20.12 11.43
N LEU A 48 30.62 19.33 11.74
CA LEU A 48 30.65 18.37 12.86
C LEU A 48 31.58 17.17 12.55
N ALA A 49 31.58 16.68 11.31
CA ALA A 49 32.50 15.63 10.88
C ALA A 49 33.96 16.09 10.98
N ALA A 50 34.27 17.32 10.56
CA ALA A 50 35.62 17.89 10.69
C ALA A 50 36.03 18.05 12.17
N ALA A 51 35.13 18.51 13.05
CA ALA A 51 35.42 18.62 14.48
C ALA A 51 35.72 17.27 15.14
N ASN A 52 34.95 16.23 14.79
CA ASN A 52 35.21 14.87 15.28
C ASN A 52 36.53 14.28 14.69
N SER A 53 36.79 14.53 13.40
CA SER A 53 38.05 14.06 12.79
C SER A 53 39.26 14.76 13.37
N ALA A 54 39.13 16.03 13.78
CA ALA A 54 40.22 16.78 14.41
C ALA A 54 40.69 16.18 15.75
N LEU A 55 39.89 15.37 16.43
CA LEU A 55 40.33 14.62 17.60
C LEU A 55 41.40 13.55 17.27
N VAL A 56 41.41 13.06 16.01
CA VAL A 56 42.29 11.96 15.59
C VAL A 56 43.35 12.43 14.61
N ASP A 57 42.95 13.18 13.58
CA ASP A 57 43.80 13.65 12.49
C ASP A 57 43.34 15.04 11.98
N ILE A 58 44.18 16.02 12.20
CA ILE A 58 43.93 17.41 11.76
C ILE A 58 43.93 17.54 10.23
N THR A 59 44.63 16.65 9.51
CA THR A 59 44.70 16.69 8.04
C THR A 59 43.31 16.40 7.43
N ILE A 60 42.59 15.42 7.99
CA ILE A 60 41.24 15.07 7.56
C ILE A 60 40.30 16.28 7.81
N ALA A 61 40.38 16.89 8.97
CA ALA A 61 39.58 18.05 9.32
C ALA A 61 39.83 19.24 8.38
N LYS A 62 41.10 19.50 8.00
CA LYS A 62 41.48 20.55 7.06
C LYS A 62 40.98 20.27 5.65
N ASN A 63 41.03 19.01 5.19
CA ASN A 63 40.47 18.64 3.87
C ASN A 63 38.95 18.85 3.80
N ILE A 64 38.20 18.51 4.86
CA ILE A 64 36.77 18.79 4.93
C ILE A 64 36.53 20.32 4.96
N LEU A 65 37.36 21.07 5.66
CA LEU A 65 37.25 22.54 5.70
C LEU A 65 37.49 23.17 4.31
N GLU A 66 38.44 22.67 3.52
CA GLU A 66 38.65 23.14 2.14
C GLU A 66 37.41 22.91 1.28
N THR A 67 36.74 21.77 1.39
CA THR A 67 35.47 21.53 0.69
C THR A 67 34.39 22.54 1.09
N ILE A 68 34.30 22.89 2.37
CA ILE A 68 33.38 23.92 2.86
C ILE A 68 33.78 25.29 2.26
N LYS A 69 35.05 25.63 2.25
CA LYS A 69 35.58 26.89 1.71
C LYS A 69 35.30 27.05 0.22
N GLU A 70 35.60 26.01 -0.58
CA GLU A 70 35.32 25.98 -2.03
C GLU A 70 33.84 26.26 -2.31
N LEU A 71 32.91 25.59 -1.62
CA LEU A 71 31.47 25.82 -1.79
C LEU A 71 31.10 27.28 -1.54
N HIS A 72 31.58 27.87 -0.44
CA HIS A 72 31.23 29.22 -0.06
C HIS A 72 31.83 30.26 -1.00
N TYR A 73 33.06 30.06 -1.45
CA TYR A 73 33.72 30.93 -2.43
C TYR A 73 33.03 30.86 -3.80
N GLN A 74 32.69 29.68 -4.26
CA GLN A 74 31.92 29.53 -5.51
C GLN A 74 30.58 30.27 -5.45
N VAL A 75 29.84 30.14 -4.34
CA VAL A 75 28.58 30.87 -4.15
C VAL A 75 28.79 32.38 -4.19
N ILE A 76 29.87 32.90 -3.59
CA ILE A 76 30.21 34.34 -3.64
C ILE A 76 30.52 34.74 -5.07
N ASP A 77 31.32 33.95 -5.78
CA ASP A 77 31.70 34.21 -7.16
C ASP A 77 30.50 34.28 -8.11
N ASP A 78 29.53 33.40 -7.88
CA ASP A 78 28.34 33.26 -8.74
C ASP A 78 27.27 34.33 -8.48
N LEU A 79 27.22 34.90 -7.25
CA LEU A 79 26.07 35.70 -6.79
C LEU A 79 26.41 37.14 -6.45
N ILE A 80 27.69 37.50 -6.18
CA ILE A 80 28.06 38.84 -5.70
C ILE A 80 28.98 39.50 -6.68
N SER A 81 28.50 40.57 -7.25
CA SER A 81 29.29 41.43 -8.20
C SER A 81 29.84 42.65 -7.50
N SER A 82 29.03 43.31 -6.68
CA SER A 82 29.40 44.51 -5.90
C SER A 82 29.95 44.09 -4.54
N GLN A 83 31.00 44.78 -4.05
CA GLN A 83 31.63 44.51 -2.76
C GLN A 83 32.14 43.08 -2.55
N LYS A 84 32.46 42.35 -3.64
CA LYS A 84 32.87 40.95 -3.59
C LYS A 84 34.11 40.75 -2.72
N GLU A 85 35.11 41.62 -2.85
CA GLU A 85 36.39 41.54 -2.09
C GLU A 85 36.13 41.69 -0.59
N GLU A 86 35.28 42.63 -0.16
CA GLU A 86 34.91 42.80 1.24
C GLU A 86 34.20 41.59 1.82
N VAL A 87 33.31 40.96 1.02
CA VAL A 87 32.62 39.75 1.43
C VAL A 87 33.56 38.57 1.56
N LEU A 88 34.49 38.42 0.61
CA LEU A 88 35.53 37.39 0.65
C LEU A 88 36.44 37.54 1.86
N GLU A 89 36.87 38.76 2.20
CA GLU A 89 37.71 39.01 3.37
C GLU A 89 37.03 38.56 4.66
N VAL A 90 35.74 38.92 4.87
CA VAL A 90 34.98 38.53 6.05
C VAL A 90 34.78 37.02 6.11
N VAL A 91 34.43 36.37 4.99
CA VAL A 91 34.21 34.93 4.94
C VAL A 91 35.50 34.17 5.20
N THR A 92 36.62 34.60 4.61
CA THR A 92 37.95 34.03 4.84
C THR A 92 38.33 34.15 6.31
N SER A 93 38.15 35.29 6.94
CA SER A 93 38.43 35.49 8.37
C SER A 93 37.58 34.52 9.26
N LEU A 94 36.32 34.28 8.90
CA LEU A 94 35.51 33.28 9.61
C LEU A 94 36.02 31.86 9.45
N LEU A 95 36.45 31.49 8.25
CA LEU A 95 36.99 30.13 7.93
C LEU A 95 38.36 29.92 8.59
N ASP A 96 39.23 30.94 8.63
CA ASP A 96 40.52 30.89 9.34
C ASP A 96 40.33 30.71 10.83
N ARG A 97 39.35 31.39 11.39
CA ARG A 97 38.98 31.22 12.79
C ARG A 97 38.46 29.81 13.07
N LEU A 98 37.70 29.21 12.14
CA LEU A 98 37.23 27.81 12.24
C LEU A 98 38.40 26.86 12.16
N CYS A 99 39.37 27.06 11.27
CA CYS A 99 40.61 26.30 11.17
C CYS A 99 41.35 26.31 12.52
N SER A 100 41.52 27.49 13.13
CA SER A 100 42.18 27.62 14.43
C SER A 100 41.43 26.85 15.55
N ILE A 101 40.09 26.76 15.47
CA ILE A 101 39.31 25.95 16.42
C ILE A 101 39.62 24.46 16.24
N TYR A 102 39.68 23.95 14.98
CA TYR A 102 40.07 22.55 14.72
C TYR A 102 41.49 22.24 15.17
N GLU A 103 42.43 23.14 14.96
CA GLU A 103 43.80 23.00 15.49
C GLU A 103 43.80 22.96 17.03
N GLY A 104 42.99 23.78 17.69
CA GLY A 104 42.78 23.73 19.14
C GLY A 104 42.21 22.39 19.63
N ILE A 105 41.18 21.84 18.94
CA ILE A 105 40.62 20.51 19.26
C ILE A 105 41.68 19.43 19.13
N PHE A 106 42.48 19.47 18.03
CA PHE A 106 43.57 18.51 17.80
C PHE A 106 44.63 18.56 18.90
N LEU A 107 45.08 19.77 19.30
CA LEU A 107 46.11 19.95 20.32
C LEU A 107 45.63 19.55 21.71
N LEU A 108 44.38 19.84 22.05
CA LEU A 108 43.80 19.55 23.35
C LEU A 108 43.24 18.12 23.47
N GLN A 109 43.02 17.45 22.34
CA GLN A 109 42.34 16.15 22.27
C GLN A 109 40.98 16.16 23.00
N GLU A 110 40.30 17.31 23.00
CA GLU A 110 39.03 17.54 23.68
C GLU A 110 38.05 18.24 22.78
N LEU A 111 36.80 17.73 22.74
CA LEU A 111 35.68 18.30 22.00
C LEU A 111 34.48 18.46 22.94
N SER A 112 34.40 19.61 23.61
CA SER A 112 33.28 19.93 24.51
C SER A 112 32.02 20.38 23.75
N ASP A 113 30.86 20.26 24.38
CA ASP A 113 29.58 20.77 23.84
C ASP A 113 29.64 22.26 23.47
N LYS A 114 30.37 23.02 24.24
CA LYS A 114 30.63 24.45 23.95
C LYS A 114 31.37 24.66 22.65
N THR A 115 32.39 23.83 22.40
CA THR A 115 33.17 23.86 21.15
C THR A 115 32.32 23.40 19.98
N LEU A 116 31.53 22.31 20.15
CA LEU A 116 30.60 21.82 19.13
C LEU A 116 29.54 22.86 18.75
N ALA A 117 28.91 23.52 19.73
CA ALA A 117 27.97 24.60 19.46
C ALA A 117 28.59 25.75 18.68
N LYS A 118 29.86 26.11 19.02
CA LYS A 118 30.59 27.17 18.32
C LYS A 118 30.92 26.74 16.88
N VAL A 119 31.41 25.54 16.65
CA VAL A 119 31.74 25.02 15.32
C VAL A 119 30.49 24.95 14.44
N SER A 120 29.43 24.31 14.90
CA SER A 120 28.19 24.19 14.15
C SER A 120 27.56 25.53 13.76
N SER A 121 27.73 26.57 14.59
CA SER A 121 27.19 27.92 14.30
C SER A 121 27.83 28.62 13.08
N PHE A 122 28.99 28.16 12.59
CA PHE A 122 29.62 28.76 11.42
C PHE A 122 28.78 28.56 10.15
N GLY A 123 28.06 27.48 10.02
CA GLY A 123 27.24 27.21 8.85
C GLY A 123 26.23 28.33 8.56
N GLU A 124 25.40 28.65 9.53
CA GLU A 124 24.40 29.70 9.38
C GLU A 124 24.97 31.12 9.43
N ARG A 125 26.09 31.31 10.08
CA ARG A 125 26.78 32.61 10.06
C ARG A 125 27.35 32.93 8.70
N LEU A 126 27.96 31.94 8.03
CA LEU A 126 28.46 32.07 6.65
C LEU A 126 27.30 32.25 5.65
N SER A 127 26.30 31.36 5.66
CA SER A 127 25.20 31.38 4.73
C SER A 127 24.38 32.68 4.83
N SER A 128 24.00 33.10 6.05
CA SER A 128 23.22 34.33 6.24
C SER A 128 23.94 35.60 5.83
N PHE A 129 25.26 35.68 6.08
CA PHE A 129 26.07 36.79 5.65
C PHE A 129 26.19 36.87 4.12
N ILE A 130 26.46 35.75 3.45
CA ILE A 130 26.58 35.69 1.99
C ILE A 130 25.25 36.02 1.32
N ILE A 131 24.14 35.38 1.76
CA ILE A 131 22.79 35.62 1.20
C ILE A 131 22.36 37.09 1.39
N ALA A 132 22.64 37.70 2.55
CA ALA A 132 22.33 39.11 2.77
C ALA A 132 23.08 40.03 1.78
N ASN A 133 24.37 39.77 1.52
CA ASN A 133 25.15 40.57 0.57
C ASN A 133 24.72 40.32 -0.88
N ALA A 134 24.46 39.06 -1.27
CA ALA A 134 23.89 38.76 -2.58
C ALA A 134 22.51 39.44 -2.77
N GLY A 135 21.69 39.50 -1.72
CA GLY A 135 20.40 40.18 -1.75
C GLY A 135 20.45 41.68 -1.93
N LYS A 136 21.53 42.35 -1.49
CA LYS A 136 21.69 43.81 -1.66
C LYS A 136 21.71 44.25 -3.13
N GLU A 137 22.01 43.37 -4.04
CA GLU A 137 21.95 43.64 -5.48
C GLU A 137 20.52 43.70 -6.02
N LEU A 138 19.54 43.14 -5.31
CA LEU A 138 18.16 43.00 -5.75
C LEU A 138 17.15 43.80 -4.91
N PHE A 139 17.45 44.00 -3.62
CA PHE A 139 16.56 44.68 -2.68
C PHE A 139 17.33 45.30 -1.50
N ASP A 140 16.68 46.23 -0.77
CA ASP A 140 17.24 46.82 0.44
C ASP A 140 17.34 45.79 1.58
N ALA A 141 18.56 45.25 1.78
CA ALA A 141 18.86 44.17 2.70
C ALA A 141 19.86 44.53 3.81
N ALA A 142 19.56 44.06 5.03
CA ALA A 142 20.48 44.05 6.15
C ALA A 142 20.79 42.62 6.60
N HIS A 143 22.00 42.40 7.11
CA HIS A 143 22.38 41.19 7.84
C HIS A 143 22.33 41.45 9.35
N LYS A 144 21.86 40.47 10.13
CA LYS A 144 21.95 40.50 11.58
C LYS A 144 22.27 39.10 12.14
N ASP A 145 23.33 39.03 12.93
CA ASP A 145 23.70 37.78 13.61
C ASP A 145 22.68 37.45 14.71
N SER A 146 21.97 36.33 14.56
CA SER A 146 20.93 35.87 15.50
C SER A 146 21.44 35.62 16.92
N LYS A 147 22.73 35.38 17.06
CA LYS A 147 23.42 35.27 18.35
C LYS A 147 23.21 36.48 19.26
N THR A 148 23.01 37.68 18.67
CA THR A 148 22.77 38.91 19.39
C THR A 148 21.30 39.11 19.74
N LEU A 149 20.39 38.31 19.19
CA LEU A 149 18.95 38.47 19.32
C LEU A 149 18.31 37.36 20.17
N ILE A 150 18.73 36.10 19.98
CA ILE A 150 18.16 34.97 20.72
C ILE A 150 19.04 34.64 21.93
N SER A 151 18.46 34.81 23.12
CA SER A 151 19.11 34.54 24.40
C SER A 151 18.62 33.23 25.00
N THR A 152 19.56 32.41 25.54
CA THR A 152 19.28 31.08 26.06
C THR A 152 19.90 30.83 27.44
N ASN A 153 19.61 29.65 28.01
CA ASN A 153 20.34 29.15 29.19
C ASN A 153 21.78 28.72 28.82
N ASN A 154 22.48 28.04 29.75
CA ASN A 154 23.86 27.60 29.57
C ASN A 154 24.02 26.19 28.95
N GLU A 155 22.97 25.57 28.47
CA GLU A 155 23.04 24.34 27.66
C GLU A 155 23.52 24.72 26.25
N TYR A 156 24.62 24.09 25.78
CA TYR A 156 25.23 24.53 24.53
C TYR A 156 24.56 24.00 23.28
N LEU A 157 24.12 22.73 23.25
CA LEU A 157 23.65 22.04 22.03
C LEU A 157 22.12 22.06 21.85
N ASN A 158 21.34 22.06 22.94
CA ASN A 158 19.88 22.06 22.94
C ASN A 158 19.37 23.14 23.90
N ALA A 159 19.83 24.37 23.67
CA ALA A 159 19.63 25.47 24.61
C ALA A 159 18.19 25.91 24.73
N GLN A 160 17.72 26.14 25.95
CA GLN A 160 16.38 26.64 26.25
C GLN A 160 16.33 28.16 26.10
N VAL A 161 15.40 28.67 25.32
CA VAL A 161 15.24 30.09 25.00
C VAL A 161 14.65 30.86 26.17
N ASN A 162 15.29 31.96 26.52
CA ASN A 162 14.74 32.98 27.40
C ASN A 162 13.85 33.92 26.59
N PHE A 163 12.57 33.60 26.45
CA PHE A 163 11.64 34.38 25.63
C PHE A 163 11.49 35.83 26.03
N LYS A 164 11.64 36.17 27.32
CA LYS A 164 11.52 37.56 27.78
C LYS A 164 12.65 38.44 27.20
N ILE A 165 13.89 38.02 27.35
CA ILE A 165 15.06 38.75 26.85
C ILE A 165 15.06 38.71 25.31
N THR A 166 14.82 37.55 24.73
CA THR A 166 14.79 37.34 23.27
C THR A 166 13.76 38.23 22.57
N ASN A 167 12.54 38.31 23.06
CA ASN A 167 11.50 39.16 22.49
C ASN A 167 11.87 40.64 22.59
N GLN A 168 12.43 41.09 23.73
CA GLN A 168 12.91 42.47 23.89
C GLN A 168 14.02 42.82 22.88
N ASN A 169 15.00 41.94 22.72
CA ASN A 169 16.10 42.12 21.77
C ASN A 169 15.58 42.23 20.33
N ILE A 170 14.71 41.30 19.93
CA ILE A 170 14.13 41.23 18.57
C ILE A 170 13.31 42.49 18.29
N ILE A 171 12.37 42.87 19.15
CA ILE A 171 11.51 44.06 18.98
C ILE A 171 12.39 45.30 18.91
N SER A 172 13.33 45.50 19.87
CA SER A 172 14.18 46.66 19.89
C SER A 172 15.07 46.79 18.65
N PHE A 173 15.51 45.68 18.06
CA PHE A 173 16.25 45.68 16.81
C PHE A 173 15.37 46.08 15.63
N PHE A 174 14.21 45.39 15.44
CA PHE A 174 13.36 45.62 14.29
C PHE A 174 12.65 46.99 14.31
N ASP A 175 12.38 47.58 15.46
CA ASP A 175 11.84 48.96 15.57
C ASP A 175 12.83 49.99 15.04
N LYS A 176 14.14 49.76 15.23
CA LYS A 176 15.20 50.64 14.76
C LYS A 176 15.63 50.36 13.32
N ASN A 177 15.39 49.18 12.85
CA ASN A 177 15.81 48.69 11.52
C ASN A 177 14.88 49.25 10.43
N LYS A 178 15.45 50.05 9.52
CA LYS A 178 14.72 50.67 8.40
C LYS A 178 14.70 49.84 7.14
N HIS A 179 15.56 48.81 7.04
CA HIS A 179 15.67 47.99 5.83
C HIS A 179 14.40 47.17 5.58
N GLN A 180 14.11 46.94 4.27
CA GLN A 180 12.94 46.21 3.82
C GLN A 180 13.08 44.72 4.10
N VAL A 181 14.30 44.20 3.97
CA VAL A 181 14.62 42.78 4.21
C VAL A 181 15.70 42.67 5.28
N THR A 182 15.52 41.78 6.24
CA THR A 182 16.56 41.42 7.21
C THR A 182 16.87 39.94 7.11
N VAL A 183 18.12 39.58 6.79
CA VAL A 183 18.59 38.19 6.70
C VAL A 183 19.24 37.79 8.03
N LEU A 184 18.83 36.64 8.56
CA LEU A 184 19.17 36.11 9.87
C LEU A 184 19.65 34.68 9.74
N GLY A 185 20.67 34.28 10.47
CA GLY A 185 21.03 32.87 10.60
C GLY A 185 20.04 32.14 11.52
N GLY A 186 19.48 31.02 11.06
CA GLY A 186 18.69 30.13 11.92
C GLY A 186 19.55 29.37 12.93
N PHE A 187 18.97 28.53 13.79
CA PHE A 187 19.66 27.57 14.67
C PHE A 187 20.56 28.19 15.78
N ILE A 188 21.21 29.33 15.53
CA ILE A 188 22.22 29.95 16.39
C ILE A 188 21.63 30.90 17.42
N SER A 189 22.20 30.91 18.62
CA SER A 189 21.81 31.73 19.76
C SER A 189 23.02 32.02 20.69
N SER A 190 22.82 32.70 21.78
CA SER A 190 23.83 32.84 22.83
C SER A 190 23.25 32.83 24.24
N ASN A 191 24.06 32.41 25.20
CA ASN A 191 23.71 32.57 26.62
C ASN A 191 23.97 33.98 27.10
N ILE A 192 23.62 34.25 28.35
CA ILE A 192 23.79 35.61 28.98
C ILE A 192 25.25 36.08 29.03
N LYS A 193 26.23 35.17 28.96
CA LYS A 193 27.67 35.50 28.89
C LYS A 193 28.14 35.79 27.46
N GLY A 194 27.24 35.74 26.46
CA GLY A 194 27.58 35.93 25.04
C GLY A 194 28.27 34.72 24.40
N GLU A 195 28.30 33.57 25.07
CA GLU A 195 28.85 32.33 24.53
C GLU A 195 27.84 31.73 23.55
N THR A 196 28.32 31.17 22.43
CA THR A 196 27.46 30.59 21.40
C THR A 196 26.76 29.33 21.91
N THR A 197 25.45 29.29 21.71
CA THR A 197 24.59 28.14 21.95
C THR A 197 23.81 27.81 20.67
N THR A 198 23.23 26.62 20.56
CA THR A 198 22.40 26.18 19.43
C THR A 198 21.08 25.64 19.93
N LEU A 199 20.05 25.74 19.09
CA LEU A 199 18.69 25.41 19.44
C LEU A 199 18.33 23.92 19.19
N GLY A 200 19.33 23.12 18.80
CA GLY A 200 19.16 21.69 18.55
C GLY A 200 18.40 21.37 17.26
N ARG A 201 17.79 20.20 17.22
CA ARG A 201 17.11 19.69 16.02
C ARG A 201 15.97 20.61 15.58
N GLY A 202 15.93 20.95 14.28
CA GLY A 202 14.93 21.89 13.71
C GLY A 202 15.18 23.34 14.15
N GLY A 203 16.36 23.67 14.65
CA GLY A 203 16.69 24.98 15.23
C GLY A 203 16.44 26.16 14.30
N SER A 204 16.57 26.01 12.97
CA SER A 204 16.26 27.08 12.02
C SER A 204 14.75 27.35 11.92
N ASP A 205 13.90 26.31 11.97
CA ASP A 205 12.44 26.45 12.02
C ASP A 205 12.04 27.09 13.36
N PHE A 206 12.69 26.68 14.45
CA PHE A 206 12.45 27.24 15.77
C PHE A 206 12.84 28.74 15.82
N SER A 207 14.01 29.11 15.26
CA SER A 207 14.40 30.52 15.15
C SER A 207 13.36 31.35 14.39
N ALA A 208 12.90 30.85 13.24
CA ALA A 208 11.90 31.52 12.43
C ALA A 208 10.57 31.67 13.17
N SER A 209 10.13 30.66 13.90
CA SER A 209 8.94 30.71 14.76
C SER A 209 9.08 31.71 15.92
N ILE A 210 10.28 31.78 16.51
CA ILE A 210 10.60 32.79 17.55
C ILE A 210 10.49 34.22 16.98
N TYR A 211 11.11 34.47 15.81
CA TYR A 211 11.00 35.76 15.14
C TYR A 211 9.56 36.09 14.76
N ALA A 212 8.82 35.14 14.20
CA ALA A 212 7.43 35.34 13.85
C ALA A 212 6.57 35.71 15.06
N ALA A 213 6.76 35.00 16.19
CA ALA A 213 6.03 35.27 17.43
C ALA A 213 6.40 36.61 18.05
N ALA A 214 7.69 36.99 18.12
CA ALA A 214 8.16 38.24 18.67
C ALA A 214 7.67 39.46 17.87
N LEU A 215 7.61 39.30 16.52
CA LEU A 215 7.23 40.38 15.60
C LEU A 215 5.73 40.42 15.29
N ASN A 216 4.91 39.54 15.89
CA ASN A 216 3.50 39.31 15.52
C ASN A 216 3.33 39.24 14.00
N ALA A 217 4.09 38.37 13.36
CA ALA A 217 4.11 38.24 11.91
C ALA A 217 2.72 37.88 11.36
N VAL A 218 2.41 38.35 10.16
CA VAL A 218 1.14 38.06 9.48
C VAL A 218 1.13 36.56 9.06
N GLU A 219 2.28 36.04 8.65
CA GLU A 219 2.47 34.66 8.23
C GLU A 219 3.95 34.27 8.42
N LEU A 220 4.18 33.02 8.85
CA LEU A 220 5.47 32.34 8.79
C LEU A 220 5.47 31.39 7.58
N GLN A 221 6.37 31.58 6.62
CA GLN A 221 6.55 30.65 5.50
C GLN A 221 7.79 29.80 5.70
N ILE A 222 7.61 28.47 5.64
CA ILE A 222 8.70 27.49 5.68
C ILE A 222 8.89 26.95 4.26
N TRP A 223 10.00 27.34 3.63
CA TRP A 223 10.37 26.95 2.29
C TRP A 223 11.31 25.75 2.34
N THR A 224 10.94 24.68 1.64
CA THR A 224 11.63 23.38 1.61
C THR A 224 11.60 22.79 0.18
N ASP A 225 11.94 21.51 0.02
CA ASP A 225 11.94 20.79 -1.26
C ASP A 225 10.63 20.07 -1.58
N VAL A 226 9.61 20.22 -0.73
CA VAL A 226 8.29 19.61 -0.93
C VAL A 226 7.18 20.68 -0.91
N PRO A 227 6.06 20.47 -1.64
CA PRO A 227 5.00 21.48 -1.75
C PRO A 227 4.10 21.57 -0.50
N GLY A 228 4.40 20.86 0.58
CA GLY A 228 3.59 20.90 1.81
C GLY A 228 3.58 19.57 2.55
N MET A 229 2.59 19.41 3.41
CA MET A 229 2.27 18.14 4.07
C MET A 229 1.36 17.31 3.16
N PHE A 230 1.56 16.01 3.14
CA PHE A 230 0.82 15.07 2.29
C PHE A 230 -0.12 14.19 3.11
N THR A 231 -1.18 13.70 2.46
CA THR A 231 -2.11 12.73 3.05
C THR A 231 -1.46 11.42 3.48
N ALA A 232 -0.33 11.06 2.86
CA ALA A 232 0.58 9.98 3.25
C ALA A 232 1.97 10.25 2.69
N ASN A 233 2.98 9.42 3.03
CA ASN A 233 4.32 9.55 2.46
C ASN A 233 4.30 9.26 0.94
N PRO A 234 4.55 10.23 0.05
CA PRO A 234 4.43 10.06 -1.40
C PRO A 234 5.47 9.09 -1.99
N ARG A 235 6.55 8.78 -1.26
CA ARG A 235 7.54 7.76 -1.66
C ARG A 235 7.00 6.34 -1.49
N VAL A 236 6.00 6.15 -0.64
CA VAL A 236 5.38 4.84 -0.32
C VAL A 236 4.01 4.72 -0.97
N VAL A 237 3.20 5.77 -0.89
CA VAL A 237 1.84 5.86 -1.44
C VAL A 237 1.85 6.84 -2.61
N LYS A 238 1.80 6.32 -3.83
CA LYS A 238 1.90 7.15 -5.05
C LYS A 238 0.70 8.08 -5.26
N GLN A 239 -0.46 7.72 -4.72
CA GLN A 239 -1.70 8.50 -4.78
C GLN A 239 -1.77 9.62 -3.73
N ALA A 240 -0.78 9.70 -2.82
CA ALA A 240 -0.75 10.75 -1.82
C ALA A 240 -0.66 12.15 -2.47
N TYR A 241 -1.49 13.06 -2.00
CA TYR A 241 -1.56 14.43 -2.49
C TYR A 241 -1.32 15.45 -1.37
N PRO A 242 -0.90 16.69 -1.71
CA PRO A 242 -0.68 17.74 -0.72
C PRO A 242 -1.99 18.17 -0.03
N ILE A 243 -1.92 18.35 1.28
CA ILE A 243 -3.01 18.88 2.10
C ILE A 243 -3.02 20.39 1.97
N SER A 244 -4.14 20.98 1.58
CA SER A 244 -4.25 22.45 1.40
C SER A 244 -4.26 23.21 2.72
N GLU A 245 -5.05 22.74 3.69
CA GLU A 245 -5.18 23.36 5.01
C GLU A 245 -5.24 22.27 6.10
N ILE A 246 -4.58 22.54 7.23
CA ILE A 246 -4.49 21.62 8.35
C ILE A 246 -4.41 22.40 9.68
N SER A 247 -4.93 21.84 10.77
CA SER A 247 -4.79 22.45 12.09
C SER A 247 -3.36 22.27 12.65
N TYR A 248 -3.01 23.07 13.67
CA TYR A 248 -1.70 22.93 14.32
C TYR A 248 -1.55 21.57 14.99
N GLU A 249 -2.62 21.09 15.61
CA GLU A 249 -2.64 19.79 16.29
C GLU A 249 -2.45 18.65 15.32
N GLU A 250 -3.19 18.63 14.22
CA GLU A 250 -3.04 17.62 13.16
C GLU A 250 -1.66 17.63 12.53
N ALA A 251 -1.11 18.84 12.27
CA ALA A 251 0.24 18.98 11.74
C ALA A 251 1.31 18.44 12.71
N MET A 252 1.13 18.65 14.02
CA MET A 252 2.01 18.08 15.04
C MET A 252 1.93 16.56 15.09
N GLU A 253 0.72 15.99 15.04
CA GLU A 253 0.52 14.53 15.05
C GLU A 253 1.13 13.87 13.81
N LEU A 254 0.86 14.40 12.60
CA LEU A 254 1.48 13.88 11.38
C LEU A 254 3.00 13.95 11.41
N SER A 255 3.55 15.03 11.97
CA SER A 255 5.00 15.21 12.05
C SER A 255 5.65 14.34 13.12
N HIS A 256 4.93 13.99 14.18
CA HIS A 256 5.40 13.06 15.21
C HIS A 256 5.60 11.65 14.65
N PHE A 257 4.68 11.18 13.83
CA PHE A 257 4.70 9.85 13.24
C PHE A 257 5.46 9.76 11.88
N GLY A 258 6.39 10.69 11.56
CA GLY A 258 7.35 10.50 10.47
C GLY A 258 7.22 11.40 9.26
N ALA A 259 6.27 12.32 9.19
CA ALA A 259 6.28 13.39 8.21
C ALA A 259 7.43 14.35 8.53
N LYS A 260 8.62 14.16 7.94
CA LYS A 260 9.86 14.91 8.23
C LYS A 260 9.82 16.38 7.79
N VAL A 261 8.66 16.93 7.46
CA VAL A 261 8.51 18.28 6.93
C VAL A 261 8.62 19.34 8.03
N LEU A 262 8.22 18.99 9.25
CA LEU A 262 8.19 19.91 10.38
C LEU A 262 8.59 19.17 11.67
N TYR A 263 9.30 19.85 12.56
CA TYR A 263 9.58 19.31 13.91
C TYR A 263 8.65 19.98 14.93
N PRO A 264 7.70 19.27 15.58
CA PRO A 264 6.62 19.86 16.37
C PRO A 264 7.04 20.86 17.46
N PRO A 265 8.11 20.64 18.23
CA PRO A 265 8.55 21.60 19.24
C PRO A 265 8.91 22.98 18.68
N THR A 266 9.31 23.04 17.39
CA THR A 266 9.83 24.27 16.78
C THR A 266 8.76 25.29 16.41
N ILE A 267 7.51 24.85 16.21
CA ILE A 267 6.40 25.76 15.86
C ILE A 267 5.62 26.30 17.07
N GLN A 268 5.94 25.87 18.27
CA GLN A 268 5.25 26.27 19.49
C GLN A 268 5.13 27.80 19.70
N PRO A 269 6.18 28.61 19.40
CA PRO A 269 6.03 30.09 19.54
C PRO A 269 4.96 30.65 18.61
N SER A 270 4.91 30.21 17.34
CA SER A 270 3.90 30.65 16.37
C SER A 270 2.50 30.17 16.74
N LEU A 271 2.38 28.90 17.18
CA LEU A 271 1.11 28.34 17.66
C LEU A 271 0.51 29.11 18.82
N ARG A 272 1.32 29.47 19.84
CA ARG A 272 0.84 30.28 21.00
C ARG A 272 0.31 31.65 20.60
N LYS A 273 0.83 32.20 19.51
CA LYS A 273 0.40 33.50 18.94
C LYS A 273 -0.63 33.34 17.82
N LYS A 274 -1.02 32.12 17.48
CA LYS A 274 -1.95 31.81 16.39
C LYS A 274 -1.52 32.38 15.04
N ILE A 275 -0.19 32.40 14.77
CA ILE A 275 0.38 32.91 13.51
C ILE A 275 0.28 31.81 12.46
N PRO A 276 -0.38 32.02 11.32
CA PRO A 276 -0.45 31.06 10.25
C PRO A 276 0.94 30.65 9.78
N ILE A 277 1.14 29.32 9.56
CA ILE A 277 2.39 28.78 9.03
C ILE A 277 2.08 28.19 7.66
N ARG A 278 2.83 28.57 6.64
CA ARG A 278 2.68 28.02 5.30
C ARG A 278 3.94 27.28 4.88
N ILE A 279 3.79 26.01 4.51
CA ILE A 279 4.87 25.19 3.97
C ILE A 279 4.82 25.30 2.45
N LYS A 280 5.93 25.69 1.82
CA LYS A 280 6.03 25.92 0.38
C LYS A 280 7.27 25.25 -0.22
N ASN A 281 7.20 24.96 -1.52
CA ASN A 281 8.32 24.40 -2.27
C ASN A 281 9.17 25.54 -2.89
N THR A 282 10.45 25.57 -2.57
CA THR A 282 11.41 26.53 -3.15
C THR A 282 11.57 26.37 -4.67
N PHE A 283 11.38 25.14 -5.17
CA PHE A 283 11.54 24.79 -6.57
C PHE A 283 10.25 24.93 -7.41
N ASP A 284 9.11 25.13 -6.73
CA ASP A 284 7.78 25.37 -7.32
C ASP A 284 7.06 26.46 -6.49
N PRO A 285 7.51 27.73 -6.58
CA PRO A 285 7.01 28.81 -5.74
C PRO A 285 5.56 29.23 -6.03
N GLU A 286 5.02 28.90 -7.22
CA GLU A 286 3.64 29.16 -7.59
C GLU A 286 2.66 28.25 -6.84
N ASN A 287 3.10 27.10 -6.38
CA ASN A 287 2.29 26.20 -5.58
C ASN A 287 1.89 26.86 -4.27
N VAL A 288 0.60 26.81 -3.93
CA VAL A 288 0.03 27.43 -2.73
C VAL A 288 0.62 26.84 -1.44
N GLY A 289 0.99 25.56 -1.48
CA GLY A 289 1.51 24.83 -0.34
C GLY A 289 0.46 24.45 0.70
N THR A 290 0.89 23.99 1.87
CA THR A 290 0.02 23.67 3.02
C THR A 290 -0.06 24.82 4.00
N LEU A 291 -1.26 25.28 4.30
CA LEU A 291 -1.53 26.27 5.34
C LEU A 291 -1.83 25.57 6.67
N ILE A 292 -1.03 25.84 7.70
CA ILE A 292 -1.26 25.40 9.08
C ILE A 292 -1.87 26.56 9.84
N CYS A 293 -3.11 26.43 10.29
CA CYS A 293 -3.84 27.49 10.98
C CYS A 293 -4.72 26.94 12.10
N ASN A 294 -5.32 27.83 12.89
CA ASN A 294 -6.12 27.43 14.05
C ASN A 294 -7.48 26.81 13.65
N ASN A 295 -8.10 27.30 12.59
CA ASN A 295 -9.40 26.84 12.11
C ASN A 295 -9.30 26.62 10.59
N PRO A 296 -8.90 25.43 10.12
CA PRO A 296 -8.91 25.13 8.71
C PRO A 296 -10.34 25.04 8.16
N ASN A 297 -10.55 25.49 6.94
CA ASN A 297 -11.87 25.46 6.28
C ASN A 297 -12.28 24.05 5.84
N ASN A 298 -11.34 23.12 5.77
CA ASN A 298 -11.59 21.77 5.32
C ASN A 298 -11.96 20.87 6.51
N SER A 299 -13.16 20.24 6.44
CA SER A 299 -13.76 19.41 7.47
C SER A 299 -13.56 17.91 7.28
N ASP A 300 -12.59 17.47 6.47
CA ASP A 300 -12.32 16.05 6.28
C ASP A 300 -12.05 15.35 7.62
N GLU A 301 -12.64 14.18 7.79
CA GLU A 301 -12.56 13.39 9.02
C GLU A 301 -11.14 12.93 9.33
N VAL A 302 -10.41 12.56 8.29
CA VAL A 302 -9.00 12.14 8.31
C VAL A 302 -8.19 13.09 7.46
N LYS A 303 -7.10 13.61 7.99
CA LYS A 303 -6.19 14.54 7.30
C LYS A 303 -4.97 13.85 6.71
N GLY A 304 -4.51 12.79 7.36
CA GLY A 304 -3.34 12.09 6.87
C GLY A 304 -3.07 10.78 7.58
N ILE A 305 -2.19 10.00 6.96
CA ILE A 305 -1.67 8.76 7.51
C ILE A 305 -0.16 8.88 7.60
N SER A 306 0.38 8.57 8.75
CA SER A 306 1.81 8.62 9.00
C SER A 306 2.33 7.29 9.55
N HIS A 307 3.65 7.07 9.50
CA HIS A 307 4.26 5.86 10.03
C HIS A 307 5.68 6.10 10.53
N ILE A 308 6.10 5.25 11.47
CA ILE A 308 7.48 5.16 11.96
C ILE A 308 7.90 3.71 11.78
N GLU A 309 9.04 3.49 11.16
CA GLU A 309 9.68 2.17 11.02
C GLU A 309 10.78 1.96 12.07
N ASP A 310 11.33 0.75 12.11
CA ASP A 310 12.41 0.35 13.00
C ASP A 310 12.04 0.50 14.48
N ILE A 311 10.86 0.02 14.84
CA ILE A 311 10.32 0.01 16.19
C ILE A 311 10.40 -1.39 16.78
N SER A 312 10.64 -1.45 18.08
CA SER A 312 10.51 -2.66 18.89
C SER A 312 9.49 -2.44 19.99
N LEU A 313 8.63 -3.43 20.22
CA LEU A 313 7.74 -3.47 21.37
C LEU A 313 8.45 -4.16 22.54
N ILE A 314 8.46 -3.49 23.67
CA ILE A 314 8.95 -3.99 24.94
C ILE A 314 7.76 -4.22 25.85
N THR A 315 7.58 -5.45 26.31
CA THR A 315 6.43 -5.82 27.13
C THR A 315 6.89 -6.30 28.51
N LEU A 316 6.40 -5.65 29.56
CA LEU A 316 6.47 -6.05 30.95
C LEU A 316 5.13 -6.68 31.32
N GLU A 317 5.09 -7.96 31.67
CA GLU A 317 3.85 -8.66 31.99
C GLU A 317 3.97 -9.60 33.19
N GLY A 318 2.90 -9.75 33.93
CA GLY A 318 2.74 -10.72 35.01
C GLY A 318 1.65 -10.40 36.00
N GLY A 319 1.07 -11.45 36.60
CA GLY A 319 -0.01 -11.33 37.59
C GLY A 319 0.37 -10.56 38.86
N GLY A 320 1.70 -10.44 39.14
CA GLY A 320 2.21 -9.68 40.27
C GLY A 320 2.16 -8.14 40.12
N MET A 321 1.68 -7.64 38.97
CA MET A 321 1.49 -6.21 38.74
C MET A 321 0.09 -5.72 39.16
N ILE A 322 -0.89 -6.61 39.17
CA ILE A 322 -2.30 -6.27 39.35
C ILE A 322 -2.53 -5.64 40.72
N GLY A 323 -3.11 -4.43 40.74
CA GLY A 323 -3.44 -3.71 41.98
C GLY A 323 -2.22 -3.21 42.77
N ILE A 324 -1.00 -3.28 42.23
CA ILE A 324 0.23 -2.81 42.91
C ILE A 324 0.71 -1.50 42.26
N PRO A 325 0.62 -0.37 42.95
CA PRO A 325 1.08 0.91 42.45
C PRO A 325 2.61 0.91 42.23
N GLY A 326 3.08 1.62 41.19
CA GLY A 326 4.48 1.97 41.02
C GLY A 326 5.22 1.24 39.90
N PHE A 327 4.67 0.18 39.29
CA PHE A 327 5.30 -0.48 38.16
C PHE A 327 5.52 0.47 36.97
N SER A 328 4.51 1.23 36.57
CA SER A 328 4.60 2.21 35.50
C SER A 328 5.66 3.28 35.82
N LYS A 329 5.69 3.80 37.08
CA LYS A 329 6.72 4.77 37.48
C LYS A 329 8.12 4.21 37.27
N ARG A 330 8.41 3.03 37.80
CA ARG A 330 9.73 2.39 37.69
C ARG A 330 10.14 2.15 36.24
N LEU A 331 9.20 1.67 35.40
CA LEU A 331 9.44 1.44 33.98
C LEU A 331 9.84 2.74 33.28
N PHE A 332 9.03 3.82 33.40
CA PHE A 332 9.29 5.09 32.74
C PHE A 332 10.53 5.80 33.30
N GLU A 333 10.76 5.74 34.59
CA GLU A 333 11.92 6.32 35.25
C GLU A 333 13.22 5.67 34.76
N THR A 334 13.27 4.33 34.69
CA THR A 334 14.42 3.59 34.19
C THR A 334 14.78 3.97 32.75
N LEU A 335 13.81 4.02 31.87
CA LEU A 335 14.04 4.40 30.46
C LEU A 335 14.43 5.89 30.32
N SER A 336 13.84 6.75 31.12
CA SER A 336 14.12 8.19 31.12
C SER A 336 15.53 8.54 31.58
N LEU A 337 16.02 7.90 32.65
CA LEU A 337 17.37 8.11 33.16
C LEU A 337 18.46 7.80 32.14
N GLU A 338 18.20 6.80 31.29
CA GLU A 338 19.11 6.38 30.23
C GLU A 338 18.80 7.05 28.88
N LYS A 339 17.93 8.07 28.87
CA LYS A 339 17.55 8.85 27.69
C LYS A 339 16.97 8.04 26.55
N ILE A 340 16.32 6.89 26.86
CA ILE A 340 15.61 6.08 25.87
C ILE A 340 14.26 6.70 25.59
N ASN A 341 14.02 7.08 24.33
CA ASN A 341 12.78 7.70 23.90
C ASN A 341 11.68 6.66 23.68
N ILE A 342 10.51 6.88 24.27
CA ILE A 342 9.33 6.05 24.10
C ILE A 342 8.44 6.69 23.05
N VAL A 343 8.13 5.98 21.96
CA VAL A 343 7.34 6.46 20.83
C VAL A 343 5.91 5.92 20.80
N PHE A 344 5.62 4.92 21.63
CA PHE A 344 4.31 4.28 21.73
C PHE A 344 4.09 3.73 23.13
N ILE A 345 2.87 3.87 23.66
CA ILE A 345 2.51 3.34 24.97
C ILE A 345 1.11 2.72 24.88
N THR A 346 0.98 1.48 25.34
CA THR A 346 -0.32 0.85 25.54
C THR A 346 -0.31 0.00 26.80
N GLN A 347 -1.42 0.03 27.54
CA GLN A 347 -1.60 -0.75 28.76
C GLN A 347 -2.99 -1.39 28.72
N ALA A 348 -3.06 -2.70 28.95
CA ALA A 348 -4.33 -3.39 29.06
C ALA A 348 -5.08 -2.99 30.34
N SER A 349 -6.40 -2.94 30.28
CA SER A 349 -7.28 -2.57 31.42
C SER A 349 -7.11 -3.47 32.63
N SER A 350 -6.60 -4.68 32.44
CA SER A 350 -6.37 -5.67 33.52
C SER A 350 -5.12 -5.40 34.36
N GLU A 351 -4.36 -4.33 34.09
CA GLU A 351 -3.06 -4.02 34.70
C GLU A 351 -2.03 -5.19 34.65
N HIS A 352 -2.31 -6.20 33.83
CA HIS A 352 -1.48 -7.40 33.72
C HIS A 352 -0.23 -7.17 32.86
N SER A 353 -0.25 -6.19 31.97
CA SER A 353 0.87 -5.86 31.08
C SER A 353 0.98 -4.37 30.79
N ILE A 354 2.20 -3.91 30.63
CA ILE A 354 2.56 -2.60 30.09
C ILE A 354 3.44 -2.84 28.88
N CYS A 355 3.04 -2.28 27.73
CA CYS A 355 3.78 -2.39 26.49
C CYS A 355 4.21 -1.01 26.02
N VAL A 356 5.51 -0.83 25.73
CA VAL A 356 6.07 0.41 25.21
C VAL A 356 6.82 0.16 23.92
N GLY A 357 6.68 1.08 22.97
CA GLY A 357 7.43 1.09 21.72
C GLY A 357 8.66 1.98 21.84
N VAL A 358 9.83 1.45 21.48
CA VAL A 358 11.09 2.19 21.40
C VAL A 358 11.72 1.99 20.04
N TYR A 359 12.70 2.81 19.66
CA TYR A 359 13.48 2.54 18.46
C TYR A 359 14.28 1.25 18.61
N GLN A 360 14.39 0.48 17.54
CA GLN A 360 15.01 -0.86 17.54
C GLN A 360 16.45 -0.84 18.05
N ASN A 361 17.20 0.23 17.79
CA ASN A 361 18.57 0.38 18.28
C ASN A 361 18.67 0.46 19.82
N ASP A 362 17.61 0.91 20.48
CA ASP A 362 17.58 1.06 21.94
C ASP A 362 16.96 -0.17 22.64
N ALA A 363 16.38 -1.09 21.87
CA ALA A 363 15.54 -2.16 22.42
C ALA A 363 16.30 -3.14 23.34
N LEU A 364 17.51 -3.55 22.96
CA LEU A 364 18.32 -4.47 23.77
C LEU A 364 18.74 -3.81 25.09
N LYS A 365 19.23 -2.55 25.01
CA LYS A 365 19.61 -1.77 26.20
C LYS A 365 18.41 -1.58 27.13
N ALA A 366 17.26 -1.23 26.57
CA ALA A 366 16.04 -1.05 27.35
C ALA A 366 15.60 -2.33 28.06
N LYS A 367 15.69 -3.49 27.38
CA LYS A 367 15.39 -4.80 27.98
C LYS A 367 16.31 -5.08 29.18
N GLU A 368 17.63 -4.96 29.00
CA GLU A 368 18.61 -5.24 30.05
C GLU A 368 18.39 -4.36 31.28
N LEU A 369 18.13 -3.07 31.11
CA LEU A 369 17.85 -2.13 32.18
C LEU A 369 16.55 -2.48 32.93
N LEU A 370 15.50 -2.84 32.21
CA LEU A 370 14.21 -3.21 32.80
C LEU A 370 14.31 -4.56 33.53
N ASP A 371 14.99 -5.56 32.96
CA ASP A 371 15.21 -6.85 33.63
C ASP A 371 16.01 -6.66 34.95
N ALA A 372 17.01 -5.79 34.97
CA ALA A 372 17.73 -5.43 36.18
C ALA A 372 16.86 -4.70 37.20
N THR A 373 16.04 -3.73 36.75
CA THR A 373 15.13 -2.95 37.61
C THR A 373 14.06 -3.83 38.27
N PHE A 374 13.60 -4.85 37.58
CA PHE A 374 12.54 -5.76 38.04
C PHE A 374 13.06 -7.15 38.43
N SER A 375 14.38 -7.31 38.67
CA SER A 375 15.02 -8.61 38.96
C SER A 375 14.33 -9.34 40.11
N ILE A 376 13.99 -8.65 41.20
CA ILE A 376 13.37 -9.27 42.38
C ILE A 376 11.99 -9.86 42.05
N GLU A 377 11.19 -9.15 41.27
CA GLU A 377 9.88 -9.62 40.86
C GLU A 377 9.98 -10.78 39.85
N ILE A 378 10.97 -10.76 38.96
CA ILE A 378 11.28 -11.83 38.01
C ILE A 378 11.73 -13.09 38.76
N ASP A 379 12.68 -12.98 39.67
CA ASP A 379 13.19 -14.10 40.47
C ASP A 379 12.08 -14.74 41.31
N ARG A 380 11.17 -13.94 41.83
CA ARG A 380 10.00 -14.41 42.59
C ARG A 380 8.86 -14.90 41.68
N LYS A 381 9.05 -14.95 40.35
CA LYS A 381 8.04 -15.37 39.37
C LYS A 381 6.73 -14.57 39.42
N LYS A 382 6.77 -13.35 39.93
CA LYS A 382 5.61 -12.42 39.95
C LYS A 382 5.37 -11.82 38.58
N ILE A 383 6.42 -11.56 37.84
CA ILE A 383 6.40 -11.09 36.44
C ILE A 383 7.35 -11.96 35.62
N LYS A 384 7.15 -11.99 34.31
CA LYS A 384 8.06 -12.63 33.34
C LYS A 384 9.25 -11.72 33.05
N PRO A 385 10.40 -12.27 32.60
CA PRO A 385 11.44 -11.47 31.98
C PRO A 385 10.86 -10.62 30.84
N VAL A 386 11.36 -9.40 30.69
CA VAL A 386 10.89 -8.46 29.67
C VAL A 386 11.02 -9.07 28.29
N SER A 387 9.93 -9.10 27.54
CA SER A 387 9.93 -9.56 26.16
C SER A 387 10.13 -8.41 25.18
N VAL A 388 10.83 -8.69 24.08
CA VAL A 388 11.08 -7.73 22.99
C VAL A 388 10.62 -8.34 21.68
N GLU A 389 9.82 -7.62 20.94
CA GLU A 389 9.42 -7.95 19.56
C GLU A 389 9.98 -6.88 18.63
N ASN A 390 10.87 -7.30 17.71
CA ASN A 390 11.56 -6.42 16.76
C ASN A 390 10.84 -6.37 15.40
N ASP A 391 11.41 -5.59 14.47
CA ASP A 391 10.96 -5.46 13.08
C ASP A 391 9.52 -5.01 12.94
N LEU A 392 9.15 -4.01 13.72
CA LEU A 392 7.81 -3.44 13.74
C LEU A 392 7.79 -2.02 13.17
N ALA A 393 6.59 -1.60 12.79
CA ALA A 393 6.28 -0.22 12.39
C ALA A 393 5.01 0.24 13.10
N ILE A 394 4.96 1.53 13.45
CA ILE A 394 3.75 2.20 13.91
C ILE A 394 3.11 2.86 12.71
N ILE A 395 1.83 2.69 12.52
CA ILE A 395 0.99 3.45 11.58
C ILE A 395 -0.02 4.27 12.37
N ALA A 396 -0.27 5.50 11.94
CA ALA A 396 -1.21 6.40 12.60
C ALA A 396 -2.13 7.07 11.57
N VAL A 397 -3.43 7.01 11.81
CA VAL A 397 -4.45 7.81 11.11
C VAL A 397 -4.68 9.06 11.94
N VAL A 398 -4.58 10.24 11.33
CA VAL A 398 -4.61 11.55 12.00
C VAL A 398 -5.76 12.40 11.50
N GLY A 399 -6.51 13.02 12.42
CA GLY A 399 -7.56 13.99 12.14
C GLY A 399 -8.17 14.53 13.44
N GLU A 400 -8.44 15.84 13.52
CA GLU A 400 -8.96 16.47 14.71
C GLU A 400 -10.44 16.15 14.97
N SER A 401 -11.21 15.96 13.91
CA SER A 401 -12.65 15.73 13.97
C SER A 401 -13.04 14.27 14.21
N MET A 402 -12.09 13.34 14.32
CA MET A 402 -12.36 11.89 14.38
C MET A 402 -13.29 11.45 15.53
N LYS A 403 -13.26 12.14 16.68
CA LYS A 403 -14.14 11.84 17.82
C LYS A 403 -15.63 12.02 17.51
N ASN A 404 -15.96 12.84 16.51
CA ASN A 404 -17.34 13.15 16.12
C ASN A 404 -17.88 12.18 15.05
N TYR A 405 -17.02 11.33 14.50
CA TYR A 405 -17.37 10.40 13.44
C TYR A 405 -17.32 8.96 13.93
N GLN A 406 -18.46 8.30 13.80
CA GLN A 406 -18.63 6.93 14.24
C GLN A 406 -17.98 5.97 13.23
N GLY A 407 -17.34 4.91 13.74
CA GLY A 407 -16.86 3.83 12.91
C GLY A 407 -15.46 3.96 12.32
N LEU A 408 -14.73 5.09 12.49
CA LEU A 408 -13.38 5.26 11.91
C LEU A 408 -12.38 4.18 12.34
N SER A 409 -12.35 3.84 13.64
CA SER A 409 -11.53 2.73 14.14
C SER A 409 -11.92 1.41 13.48
N GLY A 410 -13.24 1.15 13.36
CA GLY A 410 -13.76 -0.02 12.64
C GLY A 410 -13.31 -0.07 11.17
N GLN A 411 -13.35 1.05 10.47
CA GLN A 411 -12.88 1.16 9.08
C GLN A 411 -11.38 0.88 8.98
N MET A 412 -10.56 1.50 9.85
CA MET A 412 -9.10 1.29 9.89
C MET A 412 -8.77 -0.20 10.10
N PHE A 413 -9.30 -0.83 11.15
CA PHE A 413 -8.95 -2.21 11.46
C PHE A 413 -9.57 -3.21 10.49
N SER A 414 -10.76 -2.94 9.95
CA SER A 414 -11.36 -3.76 8.89
C SER A 414 -10.54 -3.73 7.61
N ALA A 415 -10.07 -2.54 7.19
CA ALA A 415 -9.23 -2.40 6.01
C ALA A 415 -7.91 -3.18 6.17
N LEU A 416 -7.23 -3.05 7.32
CA LEU A 416 -6.02 -3.80 7.63
C LEU A 416 -6.27 -5.32 7.63
N GLY A 417 -7.32 -5.78 8.31
CA GLY A 417 -7.65 -7.20 8.43
C GLY A 417 -8.03 -7.85 7.09
N ARG A 418 -8.80 -7.15 6.24
CA ARG A 418 -9.16 -7.63 4.90
C ARG A 418 -7.94 -7.84 4.00
N ASN A 419 -6.87 -7.09 4.23
CA ASN A 419 -5.62 -7.18 3.49
C ASN A 419 -4.53 -7.99 4.21
N ASN A 420 -4.91 -8.85 5.17
CA ASN A 420 -4.00 -9.73 5.93
C ASN A 420 -2.87 -8.97 6.63
N VAL A 421 -3.18 -7.78 7.17
CA VAL A 421 -2.25 -7.03 8.01
C VAL A 421 -2.62 -7.27 9.47
N ASN A 422 -1.74 -8.00 10.19
CA ASN A 422 -1.93 -8.30 11.60
C ASN A 422 -1.51 -7.11 12.47
N VAL A 423 -2.39 -6.70 13.39
CA VAL A 423 -2.14 -5.62 14.37
C VAL A 423 -1.61 -6.23 15.67
N ARG A 424 -0.45 -5.76 16.14
CA ARG A 424 0.22 -6.22 17.37
C ARG A 424 -0.23 -5.48 18.60
N ALA A 425 -0.36 -4.16 18.48
CA ALA A 425 -0.78 -3.29 19.55
C ALA A 425 -1.56 -2.08 18.99
N ILE A 426 -2.41 -1.49 19.81
CA ILE A 426 -3.26 -0.35 19.45
C ILE A 426 -3.13 0.70 20.54
N ALA A 427 -3.06 1.98 20.13
CA ALA A 427 -3.22 3.11 21.03
C ALA A 427 -4.17 4.13 20.40
N GLN A 428 -5.16 4.56 21.18
CA GLN A 428 -6.09 5.63 20.85
C GLN A 428 -6.26 6.50 22.08
N GLY A 429 -5.91 7.79 21.96
CA GLY A 429 -6.04 8.75 23.05
C GLY A 429 -7.48 9.20 23.25
N SER A 430 -7.79 9.70 24.44
CA SER A 430 -9.10 10.29 24.75
C SER A 430 -9.38 11.58 23.95
N SER A 431 -8.35 12.23 23.41
CA SER A 431 -8.47 13.37 22.49
C SER A 431 -8.93 12.95 21.09
N GLU A 432 -8.75 11.68 20.73
CA GLU A 432 -9.10 11.06 19.44
C GLU A 432 -8.55 11.83 18.22
N LYS A 433 -7.35 12.43 18.35
CA LYS A 433 -6.67 13.11 17.24
C LYS A 433 -5.84 12.16 16.38
N ASN A 434 -5.54 10.98 16.89
CA ASN A 434 -4.94 9.89 16.15
C ASN A 434 -5.43 8.52 16.63
N ILE A 435 -5.38 7.55 15.72
CA ILE A 435 -5.53 6.12 16.00
C ILE A 435 -4.25 5.47 15.51
N SER A 436 -3.49 4.90 16.43
CA SER A 436 -2.20 4.29 16.13
C SER A 436 -2.25 2.78 16.28
N ALA A 437 -1.62 2.06 15.37
CA ALA A 437 -1.47 0.61 15.40
C ALA A 437 -0.03 0.21 15.14
N VAL A 438 0.42 -0.82 15.85
CA VAL A 438 1.73 -1.45 15.62
C VAL A 438 1.53 -2.68 14.76
N ILE A 439 2.29 -2.79 13.70
CA ILE A 439 2.25 -3.89 12.72
C ILE A 439 3.67 -4.38 12.43
N ASN A 440 3.79 -5.51 11.74
CA ASN A 440 5.09 -5.95 11.22
C ASN A 440 5.59 -4.97 10.15
N LYS A 441 6.87 -4.62 10.18
CA LYS A 441 7.52 -3.68 9.26
C LYS A 441 7.35 -4.08 7.79
N SER A 442 7.39 -5.39 7.47
CA SER A 442 7.19 -5.89 6.10
C SER A 442 5.82 -5.54 5.51
N ASN A 443 4.82 -5.29 6.36
CA ASN A 443 3.48 -4.90 5.95
C ASN A 443 3.25 -3.38 5.92
N ALA A 444 4.24 -2.55 6.27
CA ALA A 444 4.05 -1.09 6.38
C ALA A 444 3.57 -0.46 5.07
N LYS A 445 4.21 -0.79 3.95
CA LYS A 445 3.80 -0.31 2.62
C LYS A 445 2.36 -0.71 2.27
N LYS A 446 1.99 -1.98 2.51
CA LYS A 446 0.64 -2.49 2.26
C LYS A 446 -0.38 -1.79 3.13
N ALA A 447 -0.11 -1.64 4.42
CA ALA A 447 -0.99 -0.97 5.36
C ALA A 447 -1.24 0.50 4.99
N LEU A 448 -0.19 1.25 4.62
CA LEU A 448 -0.31 2.65 4.22
C LEU A 448 -1.17 2.81 2.96
N ASN A 449 -0.96 1.97 1.93
CA ASN A 449 -1.77 2.01 0.71
C ASN A 449 -3.23 1.62 0.99
N THR A 450 -3.45 0.57 1.79
CA THR A 450 -4.80 0.14 2.21
C THR A 450 -5.56 1.24 2.94
N LEU A 451 -4.92 1.92 3.88
CA LEU A 451 -5.55 3.00 4.64
C LEU A 451 -5.76 4.24 3.79
N HIS A 452 -4.82 4.55 2.87
CA HIS A 452 -4.98 5.67 1.96
C HIS A 452 -6.15 5.46 1.00
N GLU A 453 -6.27 4.27 0.40
CA GLU A 453 -7.44 3.88 -0.40
C GLU A 453 -8.75 4.02 0.41
N GLN A 454 -8.75 3.57 1.67
CA GLN A 454 -9.93 3.59 2.52
C GLN A 454 -10.41 5.00 2.86
N PHE A 455 -9.49 5.95 3.09
CA PHE A 455 -9.82 7.27 3.65
C PHE A 455 -9.72 8.44 2.66
N PHE A 456 -8.93 8.33 1.59
CA PHE A 456 -8.60 9.47 0.72
C PHE A 456 -8.93 9.26 -0.75
N GLU A 457 -9.11 8.03 -1.19
CA GLU A 457 -9.48 7.83 -2.57
C GLU A 457 -11.00 7.97 -2.72
N GLU A 458 -11.46 8.72 -3.70
CA GLU A 458 -12.87 8.80 -4.07
C GLU A 458 -13.36 7.40 -4.48
N LYS A 459 -13.59 6.52 -3.50
CA LYS A 459 -14.16 5.18 -3.63
C LYS A 459 -13.66 4.36 -4.84
N THR A 460 -12.50 4.71 -5.41
CA THR A 460 -11.91 3.94 -6.52
C THR A 460 -11.10 2.79 -5.93
N LYS A 461 -11.73 1.62 -5.84
CA LYS A 461 -11.09 0.40 -5.35
C LYS A 461 -10.08 -0.11 -6.37
N GLN A 462 -8.84 -0.40 -5.93
CA GLN A 462 -7.84 -1.02 -6.78
C GLN A 462 -7.84 -2.54 -6.58
N LEU A 463 -7.88 -3.32 -7.67
CA LEU A 463 -7.59 -4.75 -7.68
C LEU A 463 -6.25 -5.02 -8.36
N ASN A 464 -5.46 -5.93 -7.79
CA ASN A 464 -4.16 -6.33 -8.32
C ASN A 464 -4.23 -7.80 -8.74
N LEU A 465 -4.17 -8.05 -10.05
CA LEU A 465 -4.34 -9.37 -10.64
C LEU A 465 -3.00 -10.06 -10.90
N PHE A 466 -2.95 -11.34 -10.58
CA PHE A 466 -1.87 -12.27 -10.88
C PHE A 466 -2.44 -13.41 -11.69
N ILE A 467 -2.09 -13.50 -12.97
CA ILE A 467 -2.76 -14.35 -13.96
C ILE A 467 -1.85 -15.48 -14.41
N THR A 468 -2.29 -16.72 -14.21
CA THR A 468 -1.66 -17.91 -14.75
C THR A 468 -2.50 -18.46 -15.90
N GLY A 469 -1.86 -18.72 -17.04
CA GLY A 469 -2.54 -19.15 -18.26
C GLY A 469 -2.98 -17.95 -19.12
N VAL A 470 -2.05 -17.46 -19.96
CA VAL A 470 -2.28 -16.40 -20.95
C VAL A 470 -2.42 -16.97 -22.38
N GLY A 471 -2.98 -18.17 -22.48
CA GLY A 471 -3.36 -18.77 -23.76
C GLY A 471 -4.69 -18.19 -24.28
N ASN A 472 -5.49 -18.98 -24.98
CA ASN A 472 -6.68 -18.53 -25.70
C ASN A 472 -7.69 -17.76 -24.81
N VAL A 473 -8.03 -18.28 -23.63
CA VAL A 473 -8.94 -17.61 -22.67
C VAL A 473 -8.25 -16.41 -22.02
N GLY A 474 -7.00 -16.57 -21.56
CA GLY A 474 -6.28 -15.52 -20.86
C GLY A 474 -5.98 -14.31 -21.73
N GLU A 475 -5.68 -14.49 -23.02
CA GLU A 475 -5.51 -13.40 -23.99
C GLU A 475 -6.80 -12.58 -24.16
N ARG A 476 -7.96 -13.26 -24.28
CA ARG A 476 -9.26 -12.58 -24.35
C ARG A 476 -9.58 -11.84 -23.07
N PHE A 477 -9.27 -12.44 -21.93
CA PHE A 477 -9.47 -11.80 -20.63
C PHE A 477 -8.64 -10.51 -20.48
N LEU A 478 -7.36 -10.52 -20.86
CA LEU A 478 -6.52 -9.32 -20.85
C LEU A 478 -7.06 -8.24 -21.80
N ALA A 479 -7.54 -8.62 -22.99
CA ALA A 479 -8.13 -7.69 -23.94
C ALA A 479 -9.42 -7.05 -23.39
N GLN A 480 -10.29 -7.81 -22.73
CA GLN A 480 -11.50 -7.30 -22.09
C GLN A 480 -11.19 -6.32 -20.94
N ILE A 481 -10.20 -6.62 -20.10
CA ILE A 481 -9.73 -5.68 -19.05
C ILE A 481 -9.32 -4.35 -19.67
N GLN A 482 -8.53 -4.39 -20.74
CA GLN A 482 -8.07 -3.18 -21.44
C GLN A 482 -9.22 -2.39 -22.04
N GLN A 483 -10.12 -3.06 -22.74
CA GLN A 483 -11.30 -2.44 -23.39
C GLN A 483 -12.22 -1.76 -22.39
N GLN A 484 -12.41 -2.35 -21.20
CA GLN A 484 -13.32 -1.87 -20.17
C GLN A 484 -12.70 -0.90 -19.18
N ARG A 485 -11.39 -0.61 -19.27
CA ARG A 485 -10.62 0.13 -18.28
C ARG A 485 -11.23 1.46 -17.89
N GLU A 486 -11.64 2.27 -18.87
CA GLU A 486 -12.25 3.59 -18.62
C GLU A 486 -13.63 3.45 -18.00
N PHE A 487 -14.48 2.57 -18.54
CA PHE A 487 -15.80 2.30 -17.98
C PHE A 487 -15.73 1.87 -16.51
N LEU A 488 -14.81 0.97 -16.16
CA LEU A 488 -14.61 0.51 -14.78
C LEU A 488 -14.22 1.66 -13.86
N LYS A 489 -13.29 2.50 -14.31
CA LYS A 489 -12.80 3.63 -13.52
C LYS A 489 -13.87 4.70 -13.32
N GLU A 490 -14.61 5.05 -14.36
CA GLU A 490 -15.59 6.14 -14.32
C GLU A 490 -16.93 5.73 -13.67
N ASN A 491 -17.45 4.54 -14.03
CA ASN A 491 -18.80 4.12 -13.63
C ASN A 491 -18.81 3.23 -12.39
N LEU A 492 -17.81 2.35 -12.24
CA LEU A 492 -17.73 1.44 -11.10
C LEU A 492 -16.71 1.86 -10.05
N LYS A 493 -15.96 2.95 -10.29
CA LYS A 493 -14.87 3.39 -9.42
C LYS A 493 -13.90 2.26 -9.10
N LEU A 494 -13.53 1.50 -10.13
CA LEU A 494 -12.70 0.32 -10.04
C LEU A 494 -11.47 0.46 -10.95
N ASN A 495 -10.28 0.31 -10.39
CA ASN A 495 -9.02 0.28 -11.11
C ASN A 495 -8.43 -1.14 -11.06
N ILE A 496 -8.40 -1.82 -12.18
CA ILE A 496 -7.81 -3.15 -12.30
C ILE A 496 -6.39 -3.04 -12.84
N LYS A 497 -5.41 -3.52 -12.09
CA LYS A 497 -4.00 -3.63 -12.50
C LYS A 497 -3.61 -5.09 -12.64
N VAL A 498 -3.01 -5.45 -13.75
CA VAL A 498 -2.36 -6.75 -13.93
C VAL A 498 -0.91 -6.61 -13.48
N ILE A 499 -0.56 -7.24 -12.38
CA ILE A 499 0.76 -7.14 -11.74
C ILE A 499 1.69 -8.26 -12.18
N GLY A 500 1.15 -9.46 -12.39
CA GLY A 500 1.91 -10.63 -12.79
C GLY A 500 1.18 -11.48 -13.81
N ILE A 501 1.89 -11.96 -14.81
CA ILE A 501 1.38 -12.91 -15.80
C ILE A 501 2.36 -14.08 -15.95
N ALA A 502 1.81 -15.28 -16.18
CA ALA A 502 2.62 -16.47 -16.43
C ALA A 502 1.97 -17.40 -17.48
N ASN A 503 2.82 -18.04 -18.26
CA ASN A 503 2.49 -19.23 -19.04
C ASN A 503 3.26 -20.45 -18.48
N SER A 504 3.27 -21.57 -19.17
CA SER A 504 3.97 -22.79 -18.74
C SER A 504 5.51 -22.68 -18.72
N ARG A 505 6.09 -21.59 -19.24
CA ARG A 505 7.55 -21.46 -19.42
C ARG A 505 8.12 -20.19 -18.77
N LYS A 506 7.39 -19.09 -18.81
CA LYS A 506 7.86 -17.75 -18.42
C LYS A 506 6.84 -17.04 -17.56
N MET A 507 7.34 -16.12 -16.72
CA MET A 507 6.54 -15.16 -15.97
C MET A 507 7.12 -13.75 -16.12
N PHE A 508 6.25 -12.77 -16.00
CA PHE A 508 6.62 -11.36 -15.98
C PHE A 508 5.82 -10.62 -14.90
N PHE A 509 6.47 -9.73 -14.15
CA PHE A 509 5.88 -8.93 -13.09
C PHE A 509 6.22 -7.46 -13.28
N ASP A 510 5.24 -6.59 -13.06
CA ASP A 510 5.41 -5.14 -12.97
C ASP A 510 4.54 -4.58 -11.83
N ASN A 511 5.17 -4.03 -10.81
CA ASN A 511 4.49 -3.50 -9.63
C ASN A 511 3.61 -2.26 -9.92
N ASP A 512 3.85 -1.57 -11.03
CA ASP A 512 3.05 -0.42 -11.47
C ASP A 512 1.89 -0.80 -12.39
N GLY A 513 1.86 -2.06 -12.80
CA GLY A 513 0.88 -2.64 -13.72
C GLY A 513 1.44 -2.85 -15.12
N ILE A 514 1.27 -4.08 -15.63
CA ILE A 514 1.73 -4.50 -16.96
C ILE A 514 0.97 -3.72 -18.04
N ASP A 515 1.70 -3.21 -19.03
CA ASP A 515 1.10 -2.64 -20.23
C ASP A 515 0.42 -3.73 -21.08
N LEU A 516 -0.93 -3.69 -21.10
CA LEU A 516 -1.75 -4.71 -21.76
C LEU A 516 -1.72 -4.63 -23.27
N GLU A 517 -1.17 -3.57 -23.88
CA GLU A 517 -0.93 -3.52 -25.33
C GLU A 517 0.31 -4.32 -25.72
N ASN A 518 1.30 -4.36 -24.87
CA ASN A 518 2.60 -4.97 -25.13
C ASN A 518 2.90 -6.20 -24.23
N TRP A 519 1.89 -6.77 -23.54
CA TRP A 519 2.10 -7.84 -22.58
C TRP A 519 2.81 -9.09 -23.16
N LYS A 520 2.57 -9.44 -24.42
CA LYS A 520 3.22 -10.59 -25.08
C LYS A 520 4.75 -10.40 -25.12
N LYS A 521 5.19 -9.21 -25.56
CA LYS A 521 6.61 -8.86 -25.60
C LYS A 521 7.24 -8.82 -24.21
N SER A 522 6.50 -8.30 -23.23
CA SER A 522 6.92 -8.28 -21.83
C SER A 522 7.13 -9.71 -21.30
N LEU A 523 6.19 -10.61 -21.58
CA LEU A 523 6.29 -12.02 -21.16
C LEU A 523 7.42 -12.77 -21.92
N GLU A 524 7.66 -12.47 -23.19
CA GLU A 524 8.78 -13.03 -23.96
C GLU A 524 10.14 -12.67 -23.34
N ASN A 525 10.26 -11.47 -22.77
CA ASN A 525 11.43 -11.02 -22.04
C ASN A 525 11.41 -11.40 -20.55
N GLY A 526 10.36 -12.11 -20.10
CA GLY A 526 10.19 -12.53 -18.74
C GLY A 526 11.15 -13.68 -18.34
N GLU A 527 11.22 -13.92 -17.05
CA GLU A 527 12.04 -14.98 -16.47
C GLU A 527 11.36 -16.36 -16.49
N PRO A 528 12.14 -17.45 -16.39
CA PRO A 528 11.58 -18.79 -16.27
C PRO A 528 10.63 -18.92 -15.10
N THR A 529 9.50 -19.63 -15.28
CA THR A 529 8.50 -19.84 -14.25
C THR A 529 8.47 -21.26 -13.73
N THR A 530 8.17 -21.39 -12.44
CA THR A 530 7.63 -22.59 -11.81
C THR A 530 6.44 -22.15 -10.96
N LEU A 531 5.52 -23.07 -10.65
CA LEU A 531 4.39 -22.73 -9.75
C LEU A 531 4.87 -22.17 -8.41
N LYS A 532 5.93 -22.73 -7.86
CA LYS A 532 6.53 -22.28 -6.61
C LYS A 532 7.10 -20.86 -6.74
N SER A 533 7.91 -20.59 -7.77
CA SER A 533 8.51 -19.26 -7.96
C SER A 533 7.48 -18.18 -8.25
N PHE A 534 6.42 -18.51 -8.99
CA PHE A 534 5.31 -17.57 -9.22
C PHE A 534 4.57 -17.26 -7.91
N HIS A 535 4.23 -18.29 -7.12
CA HIS A 535 3.57 -18.11 -5.82
C HIS A 535 4.43 -17.27 -4.86
N GLU A 536 5.72 -17.56 -4.74
CA GLU A 536 6.65 -16.81 -3.90
C GLU A 536 6.70 -15.31 -4.31
N LYS A 537 6.70 -15.02 -5.61
CA LYS A 537 6.68 -13.64 -6.10
C LYS A 537 5.35 -12.94 -5.84
N VAL A 538 4.23 -13.61 -6.04
CA VAL A 538 2.91 -13.07 -5.72
C VAL A 538 2.84 -12.70 -4.25
N THR A 539 3.26 -13.59 -3.36
CA THR A 539 3.25 -13.35 -1.91
C THR A 539 4.24 -12.24 -1.51
N ALA A 540 5.46 -12.26 -2.06
CA ALA A 540 6.49 -11.26 -1.79
C ALA A 540 6.12 -9.86 -2.29
N SER A 541 5.33 -9.74 -3.37
CA SER A 541 4.87 -8.46 -3.91
C SER A 541 3.96 -7.70 -2.93
N ASN A 542 3.30 -8.42 -2.03
CA ASN A 542 2.51 -7.92 -0.91
C ASN A 542 1.53 -6.78 -1.28
N HIS A 543 0.87 -6.90 -2.44
CA HIS A 543 -0.11 -5.93 -2.89
C HIS A 543 -1.44 -6.04 -2.14
N ILE A 544 -2.15 -4.90 -2.03
CA ILE A 544 -3.54 -4.87 -1.52
C ILE A 544 -4.50 -5.53 -2.52
N ASN A 545 -5.67 -5.96 -2.06
CA ASN A 545 -6.77 -6.48 -2.90
C ASN A 545 -6.26 -7.42 -4.02
N SER A 546 -5.41 -8.38 -3.65
CA SER A 546 -4.78 -9.30 -4.58
C SER A 546 -5.74 -10.40 -5.03
N VAL A 547 -5.73 -10.70 -6.32
CA VAL A 547 -6.55 -11.76 -6.93
C VAL A 547 -5.65 -12.63 -7.81
N PHE A 548 -5.59 -13.91 -7.51
CA PHE A 548 -5.00 -14.94 -8.37
C PHE A 548 -6.05 -15.43 -9.38
N VAL A 549 -5.73 -15.38 -10.66
CA VAL A 549 -6.62 -15.81 -11.74
C VAL A 549 -5.99 -17.00 -12.45
N ASP A 550 -6.67 -18.16 -12.41
CA ASP A 550 -6.26 -19.37 -13.12
C ASP A 550 -7.11 -19.61 -14.37
N ASN A 551 -6.49 -19.39 -15.52
CA ASN A 551 -7.06 -19.63 -16.85
C ASN A 551 -6.51 -20.93 -17.47
N THR A 552 -6.01 -21.86 -16.66
CA THR A 552 -5.43 -23.13 -17.12
C THR A 552 -6.40 -24.31 -16.94
N ALA A 553 -6.00 -25.46 -17.45
CA ALA A 553 -6.62 -26.76 -17.17
C ALA A 553 -5.64 -27.70 -16.44
N ASN A 554 -4.61 -27.15 -15.80
CA ASN A 554 -3.55 -27.89 -15.14
C ASN A 554 -3.91 -28.22 -13.70
N GLN A 555 -3.73 -29.50 -13.31
CA GLN A 555 -4.02 -29.97 -11.96
C GLN A 555 -3.11 -29.32 -10.92
N GLU A 556 -1.81 -29.22 -11.17
CA GLU A 556 -0.85 -28.68 -10.23
C GLU A 556 -1.18 -27.20 -9.87
N VAL A 557 -1.71 -26.43 -10.84
CA VAL A 557 -2.15 -25.03 -10.59
C VAL A 557 -3.33 -25.01 -9.63
N SER A 558 -4.23 -25.98 -9.68
CA SER A 558 -5.37 -26.04 -8.77
C SER A 558 -4.97 -26.39 -7.32
N GLU A 559 -3.82 -27.02 -7.11
CA GLU A 559 -3.32 -27.43 -5.79
C GLU A 559 -2.76 -26.26 -4.97
N VAL A 560 -2.39 -25.13 -5.62
CA VAL A 560 -1.88 -23.96 -4.91
C VAL A 560 -2.96 -22.99 -4.41
N TYR A 561 -4.25 -23.22 -4.69
CA TYR A 561 -5.33 -22.30 -4.29
C TYR A 561 -5.42 -22.12 -2.78
N GLU A 562 -5.23 -23.19 -2.00
CA GLU A 562 -5.26 -23.14 -0.56
C GLU A 562 -4.23 -22.15 -0.01
N SER A 563 -3.01 -22.13 -0.55
CA SER A 563 -1.96 -21.23 -0.11
C SER A 563 -2.30 -19.76 -0.39
N TYR A 564 -2.84 -19.44 -1.57
CA TYR A 564 -3.30 -18.08 -1.86
C TYR A 564 -4.43 -17.62 -0.94
N LEU A 565 -5.44 -18.47 -0.74
CA LEU A 565 -6.57 -18.14 0.13
C LEU A 565 -6.14 -17.89 1.58
N ARG A 566 -5.14 -18.61 2.10
CA ARG A 566 -4.57 -18.40 3.44
C ARG A 566 -3.85 -17.07 3.59
N GLU A 567 -3.30 -16.54 2.50
CA GLU A 567 -2.66 -15.22 2.42
C GLU A 567 -3.67 -14.09 2.11
N SER A 568 -4.99 -14.35 2.23
CA SER A 568 -6.06 -13.40 1.88
C SER A 568 -6.01 -12.95 0.41
N ILE A 569 -5.43 -13.76 -0.48
CA ILE A 569 -5.44 -13.56 -1.93
C ILE A 569 -6.64 -14.31 -2.48
N SER A 570 -7.57 -13.58 -3.10
CA SER A 570 -8.76 -14.19 -3.72
C SER A 570 -8.38 -15.03 -4.94
N VAL A 571 -9.16 -16.06 -5.22
CA VAL A 571 -8.94 -16.96 -6.37
C VAL A 571 -10.16 -16.90 -7.28
N VAL A 572 -9.91 -16.65 -8.57
CA VAL A 572 -10.88 -16.77 -9.66
C VAL A 572 -10.37 -17.82 -10.64
N THR A 573 -11.22 -18.77 -11.05
CA THR A 573 -10.73 -19.86 -11.89
C THR A 573 -11.77 -20.39 -12.87
N CYS A 574 -11.34 -20.69 -14.09
CA CYS A 574 -12.06 -21.54 -15.04
C CYS A 574 -11.64 -23.02 -14.95
N ASN A 575 -10.65 -23.35 -14.16
CA ASN A 575 -10.16 -24.69 -13.96
C ASN A 575 -11.09 -25.48 -13.03
N LYS A 576 -11.76 -26.49 -13.57
CA LYS A 576 -12.76 -27.29 -12.85
C LYS A 576 -12.17 -28.26 -11.84
N ILE A 577 -10.86 -28.55 -11.91
CA ILE A 577 -10.24 -29.65 -11.17
C ILE A 577 -10.42 -29.49 -9.68
N ALA A 578 -10.17 -28.32 -9.12
CA ALA A 578 -10.32 -28.06 -7.68
C ALA A 578 -11.77 -28.29 -7.19
N CYS A 579 -12.76 -27.82 -7.96
CA CYS A 579 -14.18 -27.93 -7.60
C CYS A 579 -14.73 -29.34 -7.83
N ALA A 580 -14.12 -30.12 -8.75
CA ALA A 580 -14.47 -31.51 -9.05
C ALA A 580 -13.56 -32.55 -8.34
N SER A 581 -12.58 -32.13 -7.54
CA SER A 581 -11.75 -33.01 -6.70
C SER A 581 -12.55 -33.62 -5.54
N SER A 582 -11.90 -34.30 -4.59
CA SER A 582 -12.60 -34.83 -3.40
C SER A 582 -13.46 -33.77 -2.71
N PHE A 583 -14.61 -34.18 -2.16
CA PHE A 583 -15.50 -33.27 -1.44
C PHE A 583 -14.80 -32.58 -0.26
N ASP A 584 -13.87 -33.27 0.39
CA ASP A 584 -13.12 -32.71 1.52
C ASP A 584 -12.19 -31.58 1.06
N ASN A 585 -11.51 -31.68 -0.09
CA ASN A 585 -10.72 -30.59 -0.66
C ASN A 585 -11.59 -29.40 -1.05
N TYR A 586 -12.69 -29.64 -1.77
CA TYR A 586 -13.66 -28.61 -2.12
C TYR A 586 -14.19 -27.88 -0.88
N LYS A 587 -14.59 -28.61 0.17
CA LYS A 587 -15.07 -28.06 1.43
C LYS A 587 -14.00 -27.25 2.14
N THR A 588 -12.76 -27.73 2.15
CA THR A 588 -11.61 -27.06 2.75
C THR A 588 -11.37 -25.69 2.09
N LEU A 589 -11.34 -25.62 0.75
CA LEU A 589 -11.18 -24.36 0.02
C LEU A 589 -12.28 -23.35 0.35
N LYS A 590 -13.55 -23.81 0.43
CA LYS A 590 -14.70 -22.98 0.83
C LYS A 590 -14.58 -22.47 2.28
N GLN A 591 -14.11 -23.28 3.22
CA GLN A 591 -13.89 -22.91 4.61
C GLN A 591 -12.74 -21.91 4.76
N ILE A 592 -11.63 -22.13 4.09
CA ILE A 592 -10.47 -21.24 4.10
C ILE A 592 -10.84 -19.89 3.49
N SER A 593 -11.55 -19.89 2.36
CA SER A 593 -12.08 -18.68 1.72
C SER A 593 -12.87 -17.80 2.73
N ARG A 594 -13.76 -18.41 3.52
CA ARG A 594 -14.53 -17.71 4.57
C ARG A 594 -13.65 -17.25 5.72
N LYS A 595 -12.74 -18.12 6.20
CA LYS A 595 -11.88 -17.85 7.36
C LYS A 595 -10.93 -16.68 7.12
N TYR A 596 -10.34 -16.61 5.93
CA TYR A 596 -9.36 -15.58 5.58
C TYR A 596 -9.94 -14.42 4.76
N ASN A 597 -11.27 -14.36 4.64
CA ASN A 597 -11.99 -13.33 3.88
C ASN A 597 -11.49 -13.17 2.43
N ALA A 598 -11.03 -14.26 1.82
CA ALA A 598 -10.57 -14.32 0.44
C ALA A 598 -11.63 -15.00 -0.41
N SER A 599 -12.05 -14.40 -1.52
CA SER A 599 -13.09 -15.01 -2.38
C SER A 599 -12.53 -16.19 -3.17
N PHE A 600 -13.31 -17.27 -3.27
CA PHE A 600 -13.06 -18.39 -4.18
C PHE A 600 -14.23 -18.48 -5.15
N LEU A 601 -14.02 -17.96 -6.39
CA LEU A 601 -15.04 -17.84 -7.42
C LEU A 601 -14.68 -18.68 -8.65
N PHE A 602 -15.67 -19.34 -9.21
CA PHE A 602 -15.50 -20.32 -10.27
C PHE A 602 -16.74 -20.45 -11.14
N GLU A 603 -17.43 -19.33 -11.45
CA GLU A 603 -18.65 -19.30 -12.27
C GLU A 603 -18.46 -20.05 -13.58
N THR A 604 -17.32 -19.85 -14.21
CA THR A 604 -17.00 -20.42 -15.53
C THR A 604 -16.76 -21.92 -15.54
N ASN A 605 -16.78 -22.56 -14.37
CA ASN A 605 -16.67 -24.02 -14.30
C ASN A 605 -17.92 -24.73 -14.85
N VAL A 606 -19.08 -24.03 -14.90
CA VAL A 606 -20.31 -24.55 -15.49
C VAL A 606 -20.93 -23.51 -16.41
N GLY A 607 -21.00 -23.81 -17.71
CA GLY A 607 -21.70 -22.97 -18.70
C GLY A 607 -20.93 -21.72 -19.13
N ALA A 608 -19.61 -21.73 -19.05
CA ALA A 608 -18.72 -20.62 -19.42
C ALA A 608 -19.13 -19.28 -18.75
N GLY A 609 -19.60 -18.30 -19.52
CA GLY A 609 -20.03 -17.00 -18.98
C GLY A 609 -21.48 -16.94 -18.49
N LEU A 610 -22.22 -18.03 -18.54
CA LEU A 610 -23.60 -18.04 -18.05
C LEU A 610 -23.64 -17.94 -16.52
N PRO A 611 -24.54 -17.15 -15.93
CA PRO A 611 -24.63 -16.95 -14.48
C PRO A 611 -25.36 -18.12 -13.79
N ILE A 612 -24.79 -19.33 -13.86
CA ILE A 612 -25.42 -20.55 -13.38
C ILE A 612 -25.15 -20.76 -11.89
N ILE A 613 -23.87 -20.71 -11.49
CA ILE A 613 -23.45 -20.97 -10.10
C ILE A 613 -23.90 -19.83 -9.18
N ASP A 614 -23.78 -18.58 -9.63
CA ASP A 614 -24.23 -17.43 -8.85
C ASP A 614 -25.74 -17.42 -8.64
N THR A 615 -26.50 -17.73 -9.69
CA THR A 615 -27.97 -17.88 -9.59
C THR A 615 -28.33 -18.99 -8.60
N LEU A 616 -27.68 -20.15 -8.72
CA LEU A 616 -27.90 -21.26 -7.79
C LEU A 616 -27.58 -20.86 -6.34
N LYS A 617 -26.46 -20.19 -6.11
CA LYS A 617 -26.09 -19.67 -4.79
C LYS A 617 -27.13 -18.68 -4.24
N ASN A 618 -27.64 -17.80 -5.07
CA ASN A 618 -28.66 -16.83 -4.66
C ASN A 618 -29.97 -17.51 -4.25
N LEU A 619 -30.40 -18.56 -4.97
CA LEU A 619 -31.55 -19.41 -4.58
C LEU A 619 -31.31 -20.04 -3.21
N ILE A 620 -30.22 -20.78 -3.02
CA ILE A 620 -29.87 -21.46 -1.78
C ILE A 620 -29.72 -20.50 -0.61
N ASN A 621 -28.97 -19.41 -0.79
CA ASN A 621 -28.74 -18.43 0.26
C ASN A 621 -30.03 -17.70 0.70
N SER A 622 -31.01 -17.59 -0.16
CA SER A 622 -32.33 -17.04 0.14
C SER A 622 -33.31 -18.05 0.71
N GLY A 623 -32.83 -19.27 1.04
CA GLY A 623 -33.62 -20.31 1.68
C GLY A 623 -34.44 -21.21 0.74
N ASP A 624 -34.21 -21.14 -0.56
CA ASP A 624 -34.83 -22.04 -1.55
C ASP A 624 -34.11 -23.42 -1.55
N ARG A 625 -34.80 -24.47 -1.91
CA ARG A 625 -34.24 -25.82 -2.00
C ARG A 625 -34.34 -26.33 -3.43
N VAL A 626 -33.22 -26.82 -3.92
CA VAL A 626 -33.17 -27.47 -5.24
C VAL A 626 -33.51 -28.94 -5.11
N HIS A 627 -34.59 -29.37 -5.78
CA HIS A 627 -35.01 -30.74 -5.81
C HIS A 627 -34.48 -31.50 -7.01
N LYS A 628 -34.40 -30.79 -8.17
CA LYS A 628 -33.93 -31.35 -9.42
C LYS A 628 -33.19 -30.31 -10.24
N ILE A 629 -32.11 -30.75 -10.87
CA ILE A 629 -31.39 -29.99 -11.89
C ILE A 629 -31.43 -30.84 -13.15
N GLN A 630 -31.82 -30.28 -14.28
CA GLN A 630 -31.63 -30.89 -15.59
C GLN A 630 -30.82 -29.95 -16.48
N ALA A 631 -29.86 -30.46 -17.19
CA ALA A 631 -28.98 -29.61 -17.99
C ALA A 631 -28.39 -30.29 -19.21
N VAL A 632 -28.22 -29.52 -20.28
CA VAL A 632 -27.35 -29.86 -21.40
C VAL A 632 -26.12 -28.95 -21.27
N LEU A 633 -24.99 -29.54 -20.90
CA LEU A 633 -23.78 -28.80 -20.47
C LEU A 633 -22.56 -28.99 -21.39
N SER A 634 -22.73 -29.69 -22.51
CA SER A 634 -21.64 -29.88 -23.49
C SER A 634 -22.06 -29.31 -24.84
N GLY A 635 -21.36 -28.26 -25.28
CA GLY A 635 -21.54 -27.72 -26.63
C GLY A 635 -21.17 -28.72 -27.72
N SER A 636 -20.10 -29.52 -27.53
CA SER A 636 -19.62 -30.56 -28.42
C SER A 636 -20.71 -31.65 -28.65
N LEU A 637 -21.21 -32.20 -27.55
CA LEU A 637 -22.26 -33.22 -27.61
C LEU A 637 -23.58 -32.68 -28.16
N ASN A 638 -23.95 -31.44 -27.79
CA ASN A 638 -25.17 -30.84 -28.35
C ASN A 638 -25.03 -30.59 -29.84
N PHE A 639 -23.87 -30.15 -30.33
CA PHE A 639 -23.60 -30.01 -31.77
C PHE A 639 -23.71 -31.37 -32.48
N VAL A 640 -23.06 -32.43 -31.95
CA VAL A 640 -23.09 -33.78 -32.54
C VAL A 640 -24.53 -34.26 -32.65
N PHE A 641 -25.33 -34.25 -31.59
CA PHE A 641 -26.69 -34.78 -31.61
C PHE A 641 -27.71 -33.87 -32.34
N ASN A 642 -27.38 -32.59 -32.55
CA ASN A 642 -28.21 -31.73 -33.43
C ASN A 642 -27.96 -31.98 -34.92
N ASN A 643 -26.78 -32.46 -35.30
CA ASN A 643 -26.42 -32.67 -36.68
C ASN A 643 -26.48 -34.15 -37.11
N PHE A 644 -26.53 -35.08 -36.17
CA PHE A 644 -26.66 -36.51 -36.44
C PHE A 644 -28.08 -36.87 -36.87
N ASN A 645 -28.21 -37.51 -38.05
CA ASN A 645 -29.48 -37.86 -38.64
C ASN A 645 -29.34 -39.08 -39.61
N ASP A 646 -30.38 -39.47 -40.30
CA ASP A 646 -30.41 -40.59 -41.24
C ASP A 646 -29.57 -40.42 -42.54
N LYS A 647 -29.03 -39.19 -42.76
CA LYS A 647 -28.27 -38.85 -43.96
C LYS A 647 -26.77 -38.67 -43.67
N ALA A 648 -26.37 -38.57 -42.41
CA ALA A 648 -25.00 -38.36 -41.99
C ALA A 648 -24.54 -39.48 -41.09
N THR A 649 -23.33 -40.02 -41.34
CA THR A 649 -22.76 -41.01 -40.43
C THR A 649 -22.33 -40.35 -39.12
N PHE A 650 -22.38 -41.11 -38.02
CA PHE A 650 -21.92 -40.57 -36.72
C PHE A 650 -20.43 -40.15 -36.76
N HIS A 651 -19.62 -40.95 -37.49
CA HIS A 651 -18.22 -40.61 -37.80
C HIS A 651 -18.09 -39.24 -38.44
N ASP A 652 -18.85 -38.95 -39.52
CA ASP A 652 -18.71 -37.66 -40.24
C ASP A 652 -19.14 -36.48 -39.42
N VAL A 653 -20.18 -36.66 -38.58
CA VAL A 653 -20.62 -35.58 -37.67
C VAL A 653 -19.59 -35.28 -36.60
N VAL A 654 -18.95 -36.31 -36.01
CA VAL A 654 -17.87 -36.10 -35.02
C VAL A 654 -16.66 -35.47 -35.69
N ALA A 655 -16.28 -35.89 -36.91
CA ALA A 655 -15.20 -35.29 -37.66
C ALA A 655 -15.46 -33.84 -38.03
N ALA A 656 -16.71 -33.50 -38.40
CA ALA A 656 -17.15 -32.10 -38.62
C ALA A 656 -17.04 -31.29 -37.34
N ALA A 657 -17.49 -31.80 -36.19
CA ALA A 657 -17.37 -31.14 -34.89
C ALA A 657 -15.91 -30.84 -34.54
N GLN A 658 -14.99 -31.77 -34.78
CA GLN A 658 -13.54 -31.58 -34.58
C GLN A 658 -12.97 -30.51 -35.53
N LYS A 659 -13.31 -30.56 -36.79
CA LYS A 659 -12.84 -29.60 -37.80
C LYS A 659 -13.30 -28.16 -37.52
N GLU A 660 -14.54 -28.01 -37.03
CA GLU A 660 -15.12 -26.73 -36.65
C GLU A 660 -14.66 -26.25 -35.25
N GLY A 661 -13.87 -27.07 -34.52
CA GLY A 661 -13.33 -26.72 -33.23
C GLY A 661 -14.31 -26.84 -32.07
N TYR A 662 -15.38 -27.61 -32.22
CA TYR A 662 -16.29 -27.91 -31.12
C TYR A 662 -15.77 -28.99 -30.17
N THR A 663 -14.81 -29.82 -30.57
CA THR A 663 -14.18 -30.82 -29.73
C THR A 663 -12.72 -30.51 -29.46
N GLU A 664 -12.21 -31.09 -28.40
CA GLU A 664 -10.76 -31.13 -28.11
C GLU A 664 -10.02 -31.89 -29.23
N PRO A 665 -8.67 -31.79 -29.31
CA PRO A 665 -7.88 -32.55 -30.25
C PRO A 665 -8.11 -34.08 -30.20
N ASP A 666 -8.49 -34.60 -29.03
CA ASP A 666 -9.01 -35.95 -28.84
C ASP A 666 -10.53 -35.89 -28.56
N PRO A 667 -11.40 -36.11 -29.58
CA PRO A 667 -12.85 -36.02 -29.43
C PRO A 667 -13.43 -36.98 -28.40
N LYS A 668 -12.73 -38.07 -28.11
CA LYS A 668 -13.13 -39.06 -27.11
C LYS A 668 -13.31 -38.48 -25.74
N ILE A 669 -12.48 -37.47 -25.39
CA ILE A 669 -12.57 -36.77 -24.11
C ILE A 669 -13.94 -36.09 -23.93
N ASP A 670 -14.40 -35.36 -24.95
CA ASP A 670 -15.69 -34.70 -24.95
C ASP A 670 -16.86 -35.70 -24.97
N LEU A 671 -16.75 -36.74 -25.81
CA LEU A 671 -17.81 -37.71 -26.00
C LEU A 671 -17.92 -38.72 -24.85
N SER A 672 -16.90 -38.81 -23.97
CA SER A 672 -16.95 -39.65 -22.75
C SER A 672 -17.99 -39.22 -21.72
N GLY A 673 -18.44 -37.97 -21.80
CA GLY A 673 -19.36 -37.35 -20.81
C GLY A 673 -18.72 -36.99 -19.47
N VAL A 674 -17.41 -37.20 -19.26
CA VAL A 674 -16.72 -36.93 -17.99
C VAL A 674 -16.76 -35.43 -17.64
N ASP A 675 -16.65 -34.55 -18.63
CA ASP A 675 -16.75 -33.10 -18.39
C ASP A 675 -18.17 -32.70 -17.94
N VAL A 676 -19.20 -33.33 -18.48
CA VAL A 676 -20.59 -33.15 -18.10
C VAL A 676 -20.83 -33.67 -16.68
N ALA A 677 -20.24 -34.81 -16.32
CA ALA A 677 -20.29 -35.35 -14.96
C ALA A 677 -19.62 -34.43 -13.94
N ARG A 678 -18.47 -33.85 -14.27
CA ARG A 678 -17.83 -32.82 -13.40
C ARG A 678 -18.69 -31.59 -13.22
N LYS A 679 -19.35 -31.09 -14.23
CA LYS A 679 -20.24 -29.94 -14.17
C LYS A 679 -21.45 -30.16 -13.28
N ILE A 680 -22.13 -31.31 -13.42
CA ILE A 680 -23.29 -31.62 -12.56
C ILE A 680 -22.86 -31.92 -11.12
N LEU A 681 -21.64 -32.47 -10.90
CA LEU A 681 -21.04 -32.59 -9.57
C LEU A 681 -20.92 -31.26 -8.89
N ILE A 682 -20.39 -30.25 -9.59
CA ILE A 682 -20.23 -28.89 -9.04
C ILE A 682 -21.58 -28.31 -8.68
N LEU A 683 -22.60 -28.43 -9.53
CA LEU A 683 -23.95 -27.93 -9.25
C LEU A 683 -24.59 -28.64 -8.06
N ALA A 684 -24.43 -29.96 -7.94
CA ALA A 684 -24.93 -30.73 -6.81
C ALA A 684 -24.26 -30.30 -5.47
N ARG A 685 -22.94 -30.07 -5.50
CA ARG A 685 -22.20 -29.57 -4.34
C ARG A 685 -22.61 -28.15 -3.93
N GLU A 686 -22.80 -27.27 -4.90
CA GLU A 686 -23.28 -25.89 -4.64
C GLU A 686 -24.75 -25.89 -4.18
N SER A 687 -25.52 -26.93 -4.50
CA SER A 687 -26.86 -27.18 -3.93
C SER A 687 -26.83 -27.72 -2.48
N GLY A 688 -25.64 -27.93 -1.91
CA GLY A 688 -25.46 -28.35 -0.52
C GLY A 688 -25.32 -29.86 -0.28
N TYR A 689 -25.21 -30.67 -1.33
CA TYR A 689 -25.08 -32.13 -1.22
C TYR A 689 -23.62 -32.59 -1.16
N LYS A 690 -23.35 -33.57 -0.30
CA LYS A 690 -22.07 -34.28 -0.27
C LYS A 690 -22.10 -35.39 -1.28
N ILE A 691 -21.39 -35.24 -2.39
CA ILE A 691 -21.35 -36.20 -3.52
C ILE A 691 -19.92 -36.23 -4.09
N GLU A 692 -19.46 -37.38 -4.50
CA GLU A 692 -18.18 -37.60 -5.17
C GLU A 692 -18.39 -37.88 -6.67
N LEU A 693 -17.32 -37.77 -7.46
CA LEU A 693 -17.42 -38.01 -8.92
C LEU A 693 -17.82 -39.46 -9.22
N GLU A 694 -17.35 -40.37 -8.40
CA GLU A 694 -17.60 -41.83 -8.50
C GLU A 694 -19.06 -42.17 -8.18
N ASP A 695 -19.80 -41.30 -7.46
CA ASP A 695 -21.21 -41.47 -7.15
C ASP A 695 -22.12 -41.09 -8.32
N ILE A 696 -21.55 -40.49 -9.38
CA ILE A 696 -22.31 -40.08 -10.57
C ILE A 696 -22.39 -41.22 -11.59
N SER A 697 -23.60 -41.68 -11.89
CA SER A 697 -23.83 -42.66 -12.93
C SER A 697 -23.59 -42.03 -14.30
N ASN A 698 -22.50 -42.43 -14.97
CA ASN A 698 -22.22 -42.02 -16.35
C ASN A 698 -22.66 -43.09 -17.30
N ASN A 699 -23.86 -42.91 -17.89
CA ASN A 699 -24.40 -43.82 -18.90
C ASN A 699 -23.82 -43.47 -20.26
N ALA A 700 -22.62 -44.01 -20.50
CA ALA A 700 -21.90 -43.80 -21.76
C ALA A 700 -22.74 -44.32 -22.93
N PHE A 701 -22.92 -43.50 -23.95
CA PHE A 701 -23.57 -43.88 -25.19
C PHE A 701 -22.59 -44.45 -26.22
N LEU A 702 -21.30 -44.20 -26.01
CA LEU A 702 -20.28 -44.83 -26.83
C LEU A 702 -20.09 -46.30 -26.46
N PRO A 703 -19.92 -47.21 -27.43
CA PRO A 703 -19.53 -48.58 -27.17
C PRO A 703 -18.21 -48.65 -26.38
N GLU A 704 -18.07 -49.65 -25.51
CA GLU A 704 -16.90 -49.84 -24.66
C GLU A 704 -15.59 -49.97 -25.49
N GLU A 705 -15.67 -50.60 -26.63
CA GLU A 705 -14.59 -50.73 -27.59
C GLU A 705 -14.08 -49.36 -28.09
N THR A 706 -14.99 -48.42 -28.31
CA THR A 706 -14.70 -47.05 -28.78
C THR A 706 -14.04 -46.24 -27.67
N LEU A 707 -14.51 -46.35 -26.45
CA LEU A 707 -13.92 -45.64 -25.28
C LEU A 707 -12.50 -46.10 -24.98
N ASN A 708 -12.16 -47.37 -25.21
CA ASN A 708 -10.86 -47.98 -24.90
C ASN A 708 -9.82 -47.85 -26.01
N THR A 709 -10.10 -47.14 -27.11
CA THR A 709 -9.16 -46.89 -28.19
C THR A 709 -7.97 -46.03 -27.73
N LYS A 710 -6.76 -46.30 -28.31
CA LYS A 710 -5.52 -45.65 -27.85
C LYS A 710 -5.16 -44.36 -28.60
N ASN A 711 -5.70 -44.17 -29.80
CA ASN A 711 -5.42 -43.02 -30.66
C ASN A 711 -6.67 -42.62 -31.44
N ASN A 712 -6.64 -41.47 -32.12
CA ASN A 712 -7.75 -40.95 -32.89
C ASN A 712 -8.09 -41.79 -34.12
N GLU A 713 -7.10 -42.40 -34.78
CA GLU A 713 -7.35 -43.28 -35.95
C GLU A 713 -8.20 -44.49 -35.57
N ASP A 714 -7.81 -45.21 -34.50
CA ASP A 714 -8.56 -46.32 -33.98
C ASP A 714 -9.95 -45.88 -33.48
N PHE A 715 -10.05 -44.71 -32.88
CA PHE A 715 -11.31 -44.16 -32.44
C PHE A 715 -12.28 -43.91 -33.59
N TYR A 716 -11.84 -43.21 -34.64
CA TYR A 716 -12.66 -43.00 -35.84
C TYR A 716 -13.01 -44.29 -36.57
N ALA A 717 -12.08 -45.25 -36.68
CA ALA A 717 -12.34 -46.56 -37.24
C ALA A 717 -13.39 -47.34 -36.42
N SER A 718 -13.36 -47.18 -35.07
CA SER A 718 -14.38 -47.79 -34.19
C SER A 718 -15.76 -47.16 -34.38
N LEU A 719 -15.83 -45.82 -34.53
CA LEU A 719 -17.12 -45.14 -34.83
C LEU A 719 -17.75 -45.67 -36.10
N THR A 720 -16.94 -45.84 -37.15
CA THR A 720 -17.44 -46.41 -38.43
C THR A 720 -17.94 -47.83 -38.27
N ARG A 721 -17.29 -48.66 -37.47
CA ARG A 721 -17.76 -50.07 -37.21
C ARG A 721 -19.06 -50.07 -36.39
N SER A 722 -19.28 -49.09 -35.56
CA SER A 722 -20.45 -48.98 -34.70
C SER A 722 -21.59 -48.15 -35.31
N GLU A 723 -21.53 -47.82 -36.61
CA GLU A 723 -22.54 -46.95 -37.26
C GLU A 723 -23.96 -47.49 -37.12
N GLU A 724 -24.15 -48.80 -37.31
CA GLU A 724 -25.48 -49.41 -37.18
C GLU A 724 -26.05 -49.20 -35.75
N TYR A 725 -25.24 -49.26 -34.73
CA TYR A 725 -25.65 -48.98 -33.35
C TYR A 725 -26.15 -47.53 -33.19
N PHE A 726 -25.42 -46.54 -33.72
CA PHE A 726 -25.81 -45.16 -33.64
C PHE A 726 -27.05 -44.85 -34.44
N GLN A 727 -27.18 -45.41 -35.65
CA GLN A 727 -28.37 -45.28 -36.48
C GLN A 727 -29.62 -45.86 -35.81
N ASN A 728 -29.49 -47.00 -35.12
CA ASN A 728 -30.59 -47.57 -34.36
C ASN A 728 -31.06 -46.65 -33.23
N ILE A 729 -30.12 -46.01 -32.47
CA ILE A 729 -30.46 -45.04 -31.45
C ILE A 729 -31.21 -43.83 -32.06
N TYR A 730 -30.76 -43.33 -33.19
CA TYR A 730 -31.41 -42.22 -33.89
C TYR A 730 -32.82 -42.61 -34.36
N LYS A 731 -32.98 -43.81 -34.95
CA LYS A 731 -34.24 -44.32 -35.40
C LYS A 731 -35.25 -44.47 -34.25
N GLU A 732 -34.82 -45.03 -33.13
CA GLU A 732 -35.70 -45.14 -31.94
C GLU A 732 -36.18 -43.77 -31.44
N ALA A 733 -35.31 -42.75 -31.49
CA ALA A 733 -35.68 -41.40 -31.13
C ALA A 733 -36.72 -40.83 -32.09
N ASN A 734 -36.47 -41.01 -33.39
CA ASN A 734 -37.38 -40.50 -34.45
C ASN A 734 -38.75 -41.20 -34.41
N ASP A 735 -38.79 -42.51 -34.18
CA ASP A 735 -40.04 -43.29 -34.07
C ASP A 735 -40.89 -42.86 -32.86
N LYS A 736 -40.27 -42.25 -31.82
CA LYS A 736 -40.93 -41.71 -30.65
C LYS A 736 -41.22 -40.19 -30.75
N ASP A 737 -40.99 -39.56 -31.89
CA ASP A 737 -41.01 -38.10 -32.06
C ASP A 737 -40.15 -37.33 -31.04
N CYS A 738 -38.98 -37.88 -30.72
CA CYS A 738 -38.03 -37.35 -29.76
C CYS A 738 -36.72 -36.90 -30.44
N ARG A 739 -36.02 -35.97 -29.81
CA ARG A 739 -34.65 -35.57 -30.16
C ARG A 739 -33.64 -36.12 -29.17
N LEU A 740 -32.48 -36.51 -29.66
CA LEU A 740 -31.39 -36.99 -28.83
C LEU A 740 -30.67 -35.80 -28.17
N LYS A 741 -30.51 -35.86 -26.88
CA LYS A 741 -29.69 -34.91 -26.10
C LYS A 741 -28.89 -35.65 -25.04
N TYR A 742 -27.65 -35.20 -24.81
CA TYR A 742 -26.86 -35.69 -23.69
C TYR A 742 -27.13 -34.82 -22.47
N VAL A 743 -27.83 -35.39 -21.50
CA VAL A 743 -28.43 -34.69 -20.37
C VAL A 743 -27.68 -35.05 -19.09
N ALA A 744 -27.38 -34.03 -18.28
CA ALA A 744 -27.02 -34.16 -16.89
C ALA A 744 -28.25 -33.97 -16.04
N GLU A 745 -28.51 -34.87 -15.12
CA GLU A 745 -29.65 -34.79 -14.20
C GLU A 745 -29.18 -35.02 -12.77
N PHE A 746 -29.70 -34.21 -11.88
CA PHE A 746 -29.52 -34.35 -10.44
C PHE A 746 -30.91 -34.34 -9.79
N ILE A 747 -31.25 -35.33 -9.00
CA ILE A 747 -32.54 -35.48 -8.32
C ILE A 747 -32.28 -35.99 -6.90
N ASN A 748 -32.67 -35.19 -5.89
CA ASN A 748 -32.67 -35.59 -4.46
C ASN A 748 -31.37 -36.31 -4.02
N GLY A 749 -30.21 -35.72 -4.38
CA GLY A 749 -28.90 -36.24 -3.96
C GLY A 749 -28.27 -37.31 -4.88
N LYS A 750 -28.92 -37.68 -5.98
CA LYS A 750 -28.37 -38.60 -6.99
C LYS A 750 -28.15 -37.86 -8.30
N ALA A 751 -27.01 -38.08 -8.92
CA ALA A 751 -26.68 -37.50 -10.22
C ALA A 751 -26.44 -38.58 -11.26
N ASN A 752 -26.91 -38.33 -12.47
CA ASN A 752 -26.63 -39.14 -13.64
C ASN A 752 -26.36 -38.28 -14.87
N VAL A 753 -25.60 -38.78 -15.78
CA VAL A 753 -25.36 -38.18 -17.10
C VAL A 753 -25.52 -39.26 -18.17
N GLY A 754 -26.13 -38.89 -19.28
CA GLY A 754 -26.33 -39.85 -20.38
C GLY A 754 -27.18 -39.32 -21.50
N LEU A 755 -27.25 -40.06 -22.57
CA LEU A 755 -28.11 -39.79 -23.71
C LEU A 755 -29.56 -40.02 -23.36
N GLN A 756 -30.43 -39.03 -23.69
CA GLN A 756 -31.86 -39.10 -23.43
C GLN A 756 -32.68 -38.77 -24.67
N TYR A 757 -33.90 -39.35 -24.75
CA TYR A 757 -34.89 -39.06 -25.77
C TYR A 757 -35.80 -37.94 -25.28
N ILE A 758 -35.71 -36.75 -25.90
CA ILE A 758 -36.36 -35.55 -25.47
C ILE A 758 -37.64 -35.30 -26.30
N ALA A 759 -38.78 -35.30 -25.64
CA ALA A 759 -40.07 -35.05 -26.26
C ALA A 759 -40.27 -33.60 -26.65
N SER A 760 -41.21 -33.30 -27.56
CA SER A 760 -41.41 -32.02 -28.20
C SER A 760 -41.87 -30.90 -27.24
N ASP A 761 -42.47 -31.26 -26.11
CA ASP A 761 -42.89 -30.31 -25.03
C ASP A 761 -41.77 -29.92 -24.05
N HIS A 762 -40.62 -30.63 -24.09
CA HIS A 762 -39.51 -30.36 -23.15
C HIS A 762 -38.63 -29.20 -23.64
N PRO A 763 -38.16 -28.31 -22.72
CA PRO A 763 -37.31 -27.15 -23.07
C PRO A 763 -36.04 -27.50 -23.85
N PHE A 764 -35.54 -28.74 -23.77
CA PHE A 764 -34.34 -29.16 -24.48
C PHE A 764 -34.59 -29.52 -25.95
N TYR A 765 -35.82 -29.76 -26.34
CA TYR A 765 -36.15 -30.20 -27.70
C TYR A 765 -35.65 -29.25 -28.78
N ASN A 766 -35.88 -27.94 -28.57
CA ASN A 766 -35.47 -26.86 -29.47
C ASN A 766 -34.13 -26.20 -29.11
N LEU A 767 -33.27 -26.94 -28.41
CA LEU A 767 -31.91 -26.48 -28.12
C LEU A 767 -31.01 -26.69 -29.34
N GLU A 768 -30.71 -25.62 -30.07
CA GLU A 768 -29.92 -25.62 -31.31
C GLU A 768 -28.43 -25.28 -31.05
N GLY A 769 -27.59 -25.57 -32.06
CA GLY A 769 -26.18 -25.20 -32.05
C GLY A 769 -25.38 -25.87 -30.92
N SER A 770 -24.52 -25.06 -30.28
CA SER A 770 -23.68 -25.49 -29.15
C SER A 770 -24.11 -24.88 -27.80
N ASP A 771 -25.35 -24.32 -27.73
CA ASP A 771 -25.84 -23.71 -26.52
C ASP A 771 -25.95 -24.70 -25.35
N ASN A 772 -25.70 -24.18 -24.14
CA ASN A 772 -25.99 -24.85 -22.89
C ASN A 772 -27.33 -24.38 -22.33
N ILE A 773 -28.00 -25.25 -21.61
CA ILE A 773 -29.25 -24.93 -20.89
C ILE A 773 -29.26 -25.65 -19.56
N VAL A 774 -29.70 -24.97 -18.51
CA VAL A 774 -29.86 -25.49 -17.16
C VAL A 774 -31.26 -25.15 -16.66
N LEU A 775 -31.95 -26.15 -16.12
CA LEU A 775 -33.26 -26.03 -15.49
C LEU A 775 -33.11 -26.33 -14.01
N PHE A 776 -33.49 -25.37 -13.16
CA PHE A 776 -33.56 -25.55 -11.71
C PHE A 776 -35.00 -25.70 -11.27
N PHE A 777 -35.34 -26.86 -10.71
CA PHE A 777 -36.63 -27.14 -10.05
C PHE A 777 -36.42 -26.99 -8.55
N THR A 778 -37.10 -26.02 -7.96
CA THR A 778 -36.93 -25.64 -6.56
C THR A 778 -38.26 -25.56 -5.83
N ASP A 779 -38.28 -25.29 -4.53
CA ASP A 779 -39.50 -25.02 -3.77
C ASP A 779 -40.34 -23.88 -4.38
N ARG A 780 -39.66 -22.87 -4.96
CA ARG A 780 -40.30 -21.70 -5.62
C ARG A 780 -40.69 -21.98 -7.07
N TYR A 781 -40.02 -22.89 -7.73
CA TYR A 781 -40.21 -23.23 -9.16
C TYR A 781 -40.40 -24.73 -9.32
N PRO A 782 -41.50 -25.32 -8.76
CA PRO A 782 -41.67 -26.77 -8.70
C PRO A 782 -42.06 -27.37 -10.03
N GLU A 783 -42.96 -26.73 -10.82
CA GLU A 783 -43.48 -27.23 -12.10
C GLU A 783 -42.83 -26.51 -13.28
N ASN A 784 -42.73 -25.20 -13.21
CA ASN A 784 -42.06 -24.38 -14.21
C ASN A 784 -40.66 -24.02 -13.72
N PRO A 785 -39.58 -24.65 -14.22
CA PRO A 785 -38.22 -24.45 -13.71
C PRO A 785 -37.69 -23.07 -14.05
N LEU A 786 -36.77 -22.56 -13.22
CA LEU A 786 -35.93 -21.45 -13.61
C LEU A 786 -34.97 -21.92 -14.70
N ILE A 787 -35.00 -21.27 -15.87
CA ILE A 787 -34.21 -21.65 -17.04
C ILE A 787 -33.10 -20.64 -17.29
N ILE A 788 -31.85 -21.14 -17.44
CA ILE A 788 -30.72 -20.35 -17.93
C ILE A 788 -30.24 -21.00 -19.23
N LYS A 789 -30.21 -20.23 -20.32
CA LYS A 789 -29.81 -20.71 -21.65
C LYS A 789 -28.88 -19.71 -22.34
N GLY A 790 -27.92 -20.22 -23.08
CA GLY A 790 -27.04 -19.42 -23.94
C GLY A 790 -25.72 -20.13 -24.29
N ALA A 791 -24.78 -19.40 -24.85
CA ALA A 791 -23.47 -19.92 -25.22
C ALA A 791 -22.71 -20.46 -24.00
N GLY A 792 -22.49 -21.75 -23.95
CA GLY A 792 -21.87 -22.45 -22.82
C GLY A 792 -20.40 -22.85 -23.05
N ALA A 793 -19.77 -22.36 -24.14
CA ALA A 793 -18.37 -22.58 -24.48
C ALA A 793 -17.83 -21.42 -25.33
N GLY A 794 -16.50 -21.36 -25.44
CA GLY A 794 -15.78 -20.36 -26.24
C GLY A 794 -14.91 -19.44 -25.38
N ALA A 795 -13.73 -19.10 -25.88
CA ALA A 795 -12.72 -18.33 -25.15
C ALA A 795 -13.23 -16.96 -24.73
N GLU A 796 -13.97 -16.28 -25.60
CA GLU A 796 -14.55 -14.94 -25.34
C GLU A 796 -15.56 -14.97 -24.19
N VAL A 797 -16.49 -15.92 -24.22
CA VAL A 797 -17.55 -16.06 -23.22
C VAL A 797 -16.96 -16.52 -21.88
N THR A 798 -15.99 -17.43 -21.89
CA THR A 798 -15.29 -17.87 -20.67
C THR A 798 -14.52 -16.69 -20.05
N ALA A 799 -13.79 -15.91 -20.86
CA ALA A 799 -13.10 -14.71 -20.40
C ALA A 799 -14.05 -13.70 -19.75
N SER A 800 -15.24 -13.51 -20.34
CA SER A 800 -16.26 -12.61 -19.77
C SER A 800 -16.80 -13.10 -18.42
N GLY A 801 -16.94 -14.40 -18.23
CA GLY A 801 -17.34 -14.99 -16.96
C GLY A 801 -16.25 -14.84 -15.89
N ILE A 802 -14.97 -15.03 -16.23
CA ILE A 802 -13.83 -14.74 -15.34
C ILE A 802 -13.83 -13.26 -14.96
N PHE A 803 -14.04 -12.39 -15.93
CA PHE A 803 -14.08 -10.94 -15.71
C PHE A 803 -15.22 -10.53 -14.76
N ALA A 804 -16.41 -11.13 -14.92
CA ALA A 804 -17.53 -10.94 -14.01
C ALA A 804 -17.20 -11.38 -12.58
N ASP A 805 -16.49 -12.50 -12.39
CA ASP A 805 -16.05 -12.96 -11.08
C ASP A 805 -15.03 -11.99 -10.45
N VAL A 806 -14.10 -11.43 -11.23
CA VAL A 806 -13.17 -10.40 -10.77
C VAL A 806 -13.92 -9.15 -10.31
N ILE A 807 -14.93 -8.69 -11.06
CA ILE A 807 -15.77 -7.55 -10.67
C ILE A 807 -16.58 -7.85 -9.40
N ARG A 808 -17.08 -9.07 -9.21
CA ARG A 808 -17.77 -9.49 -7.98
C ARG A 808 -16.86 -9.37 -6.75
N ILE A 809 -15.55 -9.65 -6.87
CA ILE A 809 -14.59 -9.45 -5.78
C ILE A 809 -14.47 -7.95 -5.45
N ALA A 810 -14.48 -7.09 -6.45
CA ALA A 810 -14.43 -5.64 -6.24
C ALA A 810 -15.63 -5.11 -5.45
N ASN A 811 -16.81 -5.69 -5.64
CA ASN A 811 -18.06 -5.25 -5.02
C ASN A 811 -18.31 -5.82 -3.61
N LYS A 812 -17.39 -6.62 -3.08
CA LYS A 812 -17.38 -7.07 -1.69
C LYS A 812 -16.61 -6.05 -0.83
#